data_96adb2e55a923024c44cef78c431cfe1
#
_entry.id   96adb2e55a923024c44cef78c431cfe1
#
_cell.length_a   1.000
_cell.length_b   1.000
_cell.length_c   1.000
_cell.angle_alpha   90.00
_cell.angle_beta   90.00
_cell.angle_gamma   90.00
#
_symmetry.space_group_name_H-M   'P 1'
#
loop_
_entity.id
_entity.type
_entity.pdbx_description
1 polymer ?
#
loop_
_entity_poly.entity_id
_entity_poly.type
_entity_poly.pdbx_seq_one_letter_code
_entity_poly.pdbx_strand_id
1 'polypeptide(L)'
;MKEYIECHEEEIHIPGHIQDYGYLIGLNERTKTIRFYSQNVPELFQVQQPLFGKSVAELPGLFNRLLHSELYSNLDNFVEKESEYFVDKIRLSGNLYHFLLYRYDGHIFLEFEKMVKSNSQKVYISNKYATPNTLQTTAEIWDNLVSSISNMIGYDRVMVYRFLGDGTGKVIAESNHSGLENFLGLHYPESDIPRQARALYLKKRERIFSNAQPVPILSQTADAIDLTYSSVRAMSPVHAQYIRNSGASSSFSTSIIVENRLWGLLTCQNAEPKHIDLANRIRAEVFTTLAANAYMSLKAQQKLDDLTEFNEKTRYLRNRFQEQSTLTDALFNNISVLKSIVDCDGMAIIVQDKIKTVGAVPNADSLRQIAAWHQGNQEKIYYSDSFLRDHGEQFNLDTSGAGVFIADLEGTKQQILMWFRREYRDYIKWAGYAEKTPGNINHYGVEKMMVSPRKSFAIYLEDIQGKSRHWQNKNIIAVEKLIPLILETSVSHSKKILHLNEELKSLNEELDSFSYTISHDLGTPLTVMKLNAQLLQNSQRSNPEVQRKLQSILHEIEGMEQMMRNVLQLSRAKSSELKTEVISTRPLIEKVVADVRLTFGSDHTIIHVDNCPDVLADHTMLTQIFQNVIGNAVKYSSKADIPTIYISGQQDGDRILYRIRDNGIGIPPHEYANLFKIFTRLDNARGFQGNGVGLSIVHRLMERLGGSITCNAEVEQGTEFVLAFPSPDKAVLPVPATQSADADTK
;
A
#
# COMPACT_ATOMS: atom_id res chain seq x y z
N MET A 1 38.61 -20.59 25.28
CA MET A 1 37.78 -20.10 26.39
C MET A 1 37.89 -18.58 26.37
N LYS A 2 36.78 -17.85 26.49
CA LYS A 2 36.86 -16.38 26.65
C LYS A 2 37.56 -16.09 27.97
N GLU A 3 38.57 -15.23 27.96
CA GLU A 3 39.33 -14.85 29.17
C GLU A 3 38.59 -13.84 30.05
N TYR A 4 37.37 -13.38 29.68
CA TYR A 4 36.61 -12.35 30.38
C TYR A 4 35.12 -12.63 30.39
N ILE A 5 34.40 -12.09 31.40
CA ILE A 5 32.96 -12.19 31.56
C ILE A 5 32.30 -11.03 30.78
N GLU A 6 31.35 -11.34 29.90
CA GLU A 6 30.55 -10.32 29.22
C GLU A 6 29.46 -9.77 30.14
N CYS A 7 29.00 -8.52 29.85
CA CYS A 7 27.95 -7.87 30.67
C CYS A 7 26.65 -8.68 30.75
N HIS A 8 26.34 -9.49 29.75
CA HIS A 8 25.12 -10.30 29.72
C HIS A 8 25.28 -11.66 30.46
N GLU A 9 26.51 -12.03 30.84
CA GLU A 9 26.80 -13.26 31.57
C GLU A 9 26.87 -13.03 33.10
N GLU A 10 26.86 -11.76 33.54
CA GLU A 10 26.86 -11.41 34.97
C GLU A 10 25.48 -11.72 35.60
N GLU A 11 25.49 -12.56 36.65
CA GLU A 11 24.29 -12.89 37.43
C GLU A 11 23.91 -11.77 38.41
N ILE A 12 23.48 -10.63 37.88
CA ILE A 12 23.18 -9.40 38.62
C ILE A 12 22.05 -9.54 39.64
N HIS A 13 21.28 -10.62 39.62
CA HIS A 13 20.23 -10.97 40.58
C HIS A 13 20.79 -11.75 41.81
N ILE A 14 22.01 -12.29 41.74
CA ILE A 14 22.67 -13.04 42.80
C ILE A 14 24.01 -12.37 43.19
N PRO A 15 24.00 -11.12 43.64
CA PRO A 15 25.24 -10.40 43.96
C PRO A 15 25.93 -10.89 45.27
N GLY A 16 25.24 -11.67 46.10
CA GLY A 16 25.70 -12.06 47.43
C GLY A 16 25.86 -10.91 48.45
N HIS A 17 25.44 -9.71 48.07
CA HIS A 17 25.59 -8.50 48.87
C HIS A 17 24.32 -7.62 48.78
N ILE A 18 24.11 -6.80 49.82
CA ILE A 18 23.13 -5.71 49.84
C ILE A 18 23.83 -4.34 49.95
N GLN A 19 23.09 -3.26 49.78
CA GLN A 19 23.56 -1.90 50.05
C GLN A 19 23.44 -1.57 51.55
N ASP A 20 24.40 -0.81 52.13
CA ASP A 20 24.55 -0.57 53.56
C ASP A 20 23.43 0.21 54.22
N TYR A 21 22.56 0.90 53.44
CA TYR A 21 21.39 1.58 53.96
C TYR A 21 20.25 0.63 54.35
N GLY A 22 20.37 -0.66 53.98
CA GLY A 22 19.35 -1.66 54.21
C GLY A 22 19.85 -2.81 55.10
N TYR A 23 18.90 -3.62 55.52
CA TYR A 23 19.12 -4.86 56.27
C TYR A 23 18.23 -5.95 55.68
N LEU A 24 18.74 -7.17 55.57
CA LEU A 24 18.07 -8.29 54.97
C LEU A 24 18.10 -9.52 55.90
N ILE A 25 16.93 -10.14 56.09
CA ILE A 25 16.80 -11.45 56.76
C ILE A 25 16.01 -12.36 55.83
N GLY A 26 16.50 -13.56 55.59
CA GLY A 26 15.79 -14.62 54.86
C GLY A 26 15.42 -15.78 55.79
N LEU A 27 14.15 -16.13 55.80
CA LEU A 27 13.64 -17.26 56.59
C LEU A 27 13.35 -18.43 55.66
N ASN A 28 13.55 -19.62 56.21
CA ASN A 28 12.99 -20.81 55.59
C ASN A 28 11.45 -20.73 55.62
N GLU A 29 10.82 -20.95 54.50
CA GLU A 29 9.38 -20.83 54.39
C GLU A 29 8.59 -21.75 55.30
N ARG A 30 9.06 -23.01 55.53
CA ARG A 30 8.38 -24.04 56.33
C ARG A 30 8.65 -23.88 57.82
N THR A 31 9.91 -23.71 58.17
CA THR A 31 10.34 -23.69 59.60
C THR A 31 10.30 -22.30 60.22
N LYS A 32 10.15 -21.23 59.38
CA LYS A 32 10.19 -19.80 59.80
C LYS A 32 11.47 -19.44 60.58
N THR A 33 12.57 -20.20 60.41
CA THR A 33 13.89 -19.96 61.02
C THR A 33 14.79 -19.21 60.06
N ILE A 34 15.71 -18.43 60.59
CA ILE A 34 16.69 -17.62 59.84
C ILE A 34 17.67 -18.54 59.08
N ARG A 35 17.68 -18.41 57.75
CA ARG A 35 18.60 -19.17 56.87
C ARG A 35 19.77 -18.33 56.42
N PHE A 36 19.51 -17.07 56.12
CA PHE A 36 20.54 -16.11 55.73
C PHE A 36 20.18 -14.72 56.24
N TYR A 37 21.18 -13.86 56.40
CA TYR A 37 20.96 -12.47 56.79
C TYR A 37 22.16 -11.60 56.35
N SER A 38 21.97 -10.28 56.18
CA SER A 38 23.08 -9.37 55.91
C SER A 38 23.93 -9.14 57.16
N GLN A 39 25.23 -9.03 56.96
CA GLN A 39 26.23 -8.95 58.03
C GLN A 39 25.96 -7.86 59.08
N ASN A 40 25.23 -6.81 58.71
CA ASN A 40 24.87 -5.68 59.57
C ASN A 40 23.57 -5.89 60.40
N VAL A 41 22.83 -6.98 60.23
CA VAL A 41 21.59 -7.28 60.97
C VAL A 41 21.79 -7.36 62.47
N PRO A 42 22.85 -7.96 63.03
CA PRO A 42 23.08 -8.03 64.46
C PRO A 42 23.18 -6.64 65.13
N GLU A 43 23.71 -5.65 64.43
CA GLU A 43 23.76 -4.24 64.89
C GLU A 43 22.37 -3.61 65.03
N LEU A 44 21.48 -3.89 64.06
CA LEU A 44 20.10 -3.39 64.03
C LEU A 44 19.33 -3.86 65.28
N PHE A 45 19.48 -5.14 65.65
CA PHE A 45 18.77 -5.76 66.76
C PHE A 45 19.56 -5.83 68.06
N GLN A 46 20.82 -5.36 68.10
CA GLN A 46 21.71 -5.42 69.23
C GLN A 46 21.87 -6.84 69.80
N VAL A 47 22.05 -7.82 68.90
CA VAL A 47 22.18 -9.24 69.24
C VAL A 47 23.52 -9.80 68.79
N GLN A 48 23.94 -10.88 69.43
CA GLN A 48 25.21 -11.58 69.06
C GLN A 48 25.00 -12.55 67.91
N GLN A 49 26.02 -12.74 67.05
CA GLN A 49 26.09 -13.76 66.03
C GLN A 49 26.43 -15.14 66.59
N PRO A 50 26.07 -16.25 65.89
CA PRO A 50 25.28 -16.34 64.67
C PRO A 50 23.76 -16.31 64.93
N LEU A 51 22.98 -15.88 63.89
CA LEU A 51 21.52 -15.87 63.95
C LEU A 51 20.86 -17.07 63.28
N PHE A 52 21.65 -17.94 62.68
CA PHE A 52 21.14 -19.11 61.94
C PHE A 52 20.32 -20.05 62.80
N GLY A 53 19.19 -20.52 62.25
CA GLY A 53 18.28 -21.44 62.92
C GLY A 53 17.42 -20.81 64.01
N LYS A 54 17.65 -19.54 64.39
CA LYS A 54 16.81 -18.83 65.35
C LYS A 54 15.47 -18.44 64.75
N SER A 55 14.44 -18.37 65.59
CA SER A 55 13.15 -17.80 65.17
C SER A 55 13.23 -16.28 65.12
N VAL A 56 12.47 -15.67 64.20
CA VAL A 56 12.30 -14.21 64.16
C VAL A 56 11.72 -13.66 65.46
N ALA A 57 11.00 -14.47 66.22
CA ALA A 57 10.48 -14.16 67.53
C ALA A 57 11.55 -13.85 68.57
N GLU A 58 12.79 -14.33 68.36
CA GLU A 58 13.91 -14.09 69.25
C GLU A 58 14.62 -12.76 69.00
N LEU A 59 14.23 -12.02 67.92
CA LEU A 59 14.79 -10.70 67.60
C LEU A 59 14.10 -9.56 68.41
N PRO A 60 14.84 -8.82 69.24
CA PRO A 60 14.26 -7.80 70.09
C PRO A 60 13.48 -6.72 69.32
N GLY A 61 12.27 -6.40 69.80
CA GLY A 61 11.42 -5.34 69.23
C GLY A 61 10.67 -5.72 67.94
N LEU A 62 10.99 -6.82 67.27
CA LEU A 62 10.33 -7.30 66.08
C LEU A 62 9.07 -8.12 66.42
N PHE A 63 9.18 -9.01 67.43
CA PHE A 63 8.15 -9.96 67.83
C PHE A 63 6.86 -9.30 68.32
N ASN A 64 6.92 -8.31 69.21
CA ASN A 64 5.73 -7.68 69.77
C ASN A 64 4.90 -6.90 68.77
N ARG A 65 5.43 -6.52 67.61
CA ARG A 65 4.71 -5.82 66.56
C ARG A 65 4.20 -6.76 65.43
N LEU A 66 4.95 -7.80 65.12
CA LEU A 66 4.49 -8.81 64.19
C LEU A 66 3.35 -9.66 64.76
N LEU A 67 3.31 -9.88 66.10
CA LEU A 67 2.24 -10.62 66.78
C LEU A 67 0.96 -9.78 66.95
N HIS A 68 1.05 -8.45 67.09
CA HIS A 68 -0.14 -7.61 67.13
C HIS A 68 -0.70 -7.22 65.75
N SER A 69 0.06 -7.47 64.68
CA SER A 69 -0.48 -7.42 63.35
C SER A 69 -1.00 -8.82 62.99
N GLU A 70 -2.14 -8.91 62.32
CA GLU A 70 -2.69 -10.11 61.72
C GLU A 70 -1.70 -10.79 60.75
N LEU A 71 -0.57 -10.16 60.52
CA LEU A 71 0.55 -10.55 59.69
C LEU A 71 1.21 -11.88 60.02
N TYR A 72 1.44 -12.13 61.34
CA TYR A 72 2.18 -13.34 61.73
C TYR A 72 1.27 -14.59 61.70
N SER A 73 -0.01 -14.41 62.01
CA SER A 73 -1.04 -15.46 61.89
C SER A 73 -1.49 -15.68 60.44
N ASN A 74 -1.22 -14.70 59.55
CA ASN A 74 -1.65 -14.73 58.15
C ASN A 74 -0.43 -14.84 57.18
N LEU A 75 0.79 -15.05 57.67
CA LEU A 75 1.97 -15.23 56.80
C LEU A 75 1.76 -16.31 55.72
N ASP A 76 0.99 -17.35 56.03
CA ASP A 76 0.64 -18.41 55.09
C ASP A 76 -0.44 -18.01 54.06
N ASN A 77 -1.27 -17.01 54.39
CA ASN A 77 -2.35 -16.49 53.51
C ASN A 77 -1.94 -15.22 52.75
N PHE A 78 -0.85 -14.57 53.13
CA PHE A 78 -0.57 -13.19 52.75
C PHE A 78 0.14 -13.04 51.43
N VAL A 79 0.82 -14.05 50.90
CA VAL A 79 1.57 -13.94 49.65
C VAL A 79 1.42 -15.20 48.81
N GLU A 80 0.28 -15.31 48.11
CA GLU A 80 0.12 -16.37 47.11
C GLU A 80 0.92 -16.09 45.85
N LYS A 81 1.29 -14.80 45.58
CA LYS A 81 1.99 -14.40 44.35
C LYS A 81 3.39 -13.86 44.66
N GLU A 82 4.37 -14.31 43.95
CA GLU A 82 5.79 -13.92 44.05
C GLU A 82 6.05 -12.41 43.86
N SER A 83 5.08 -11.61 43.47
CA SER A 83 5.20 -10.16 43.18
C SER A 83 4.55 -9.27 44.25
N GLU A 84 3.97 -9.84 45.30
CA GLU A 84 3.27 -9.06 46.33
C GLU A 84 4.20 -8.74 47.51
N TYR A 85 4.16 -7.44 47.89
CA TYR A 85 4.94 -6.93 49.02
C TYR A 85 3.99 -6.41 50.08
N PHE A 86 4.24 -6.80 51.32
CA PHE A 86 3.71 -6.07 52.45
C PHE A 86 4.71 -4.98 52.86
N VAL A 87 4.22 -3.77 53.03
CA VAL A 87 5.03 -2.61 53.40
C VAL A 87 4.46 -1.95 54.67
N ASP A 88 5.26 -1.80 55.71
CA ASP A 88 4.87 -1.09 56.95
C ASP A 88 6.07 -0.24 57.48
N LYS A 89 5.85 0.45 58.57
CA LYS A 89 6.87 1.21 59.30
C LYS A 89 7.12 0.64 60.67
N ILE A 90 8.38 0.36 60.96
CA ILE A 90 8.76 -0.22 62.23
C ILE A 90 9.79 0.66 62.93
N ARG A 91 9.68 0.79 64.25
CA ARG A 91 10.70 1.47 65.07
C ARG A 91 11.60 0.45 65.75
N LEU A 92 12.87 0.46 65.39
CA LEU A 92 13.92 -0.40 65.97
C LEU A 92 15.05 0.45 66.47
N SER A 93 15.56 0.17 67.70
CA SER A 93 16.67 0.89 68.33
C SER A 93 16.54 2.41 68.25
N GLY A 94 15.32 2.94 68.43
CA GLY A 94 15.02 4.36 68.42
C GLY A 94 14.82 5.00 67.02
N ASN A 95 15.20 4.35 65.95
CA ASN A 95 15.04 4.80 64.56
C ASN A 95 13.81 4.21 63.91
N LEU A 96 13.29 4.90 62.91
CA LEU A 96 12.15 4.47 62.10
C LEU A 96 12.66 3.85 60.78
N TYR A 97 12.12 2.71 60.44
CA TYR A 97 12.46 1.97 59.22
C TYR A 97 11.21 1.67 58.40
N HIS A 98 11.34 1.66 57.08
CA HIS A 98 10.43 0.94 56.21
C HIS A 98 10.71 -0.55 56.37
N PHE A 99 9.63 -1.30 56.53
CA PHE A 99 9.70 -2.77 56.64
C PHE A 99 8.97 -3.37 55.43
N LEU A 100 9.68 -4.26 54.70
CA LEU A 100 9.11 -4.99 53.56
C LEU A 100 9.15 -6.48 53.91
N LEU A 101 8.05 -7.14 53.58
CA LEU A 101 7.89 -8.58 53.70
C LEU A 101 7.41 -9.11 52.36
N TYR A 102 8.08 -10.14 51.82
CA TYR A 102 7.67 -10.82 50.62
C TYR A 102 8.17 -12.26 50.61
N ARG A 103 7.61 -13.10 49.71
CA ARG A 103 7.97 -14.49 49.53
C ARG A 103 8.55 -14.69 48.13
N TYR A 104 9.66 -15.39 48.05
CA TYR A 104 10.29 -15.71 46.78
C TYR A 104 11.23 -16.91 46.94
N ASP A 105 11.27 -17.79 45.94
CA ASP A 105 12.18 -18.94 45.85
C ASP A 105 12.25 -19.79 47.15
N GLY A 106 11.11 -20.13 47.75
CA GLY A 106 11.01 -20.94 48.97
C GLY A 106 11.49 -20.26 50.25
N HIS A 107 11.70 -18.95 50.20
CA HIS A 107 12.13 -18.12 51.33
C HIS A 107 11.16 -16.97 51.61
N ILE A 108 11.09 -16.56 52.85
CA ILE A 108 10.42 -15.34 53.28
C ILE A 108 11.50 -14.30 53.55
N PHE A 109 11.42 -13.19 52.84
CA PHE A 109 12.35 -12.06 52.93
C PHE A 109 11.78 -10.97 53.82
N LEU A 110 12.61 -10.50 54.76
CA LEU A 110 12.34 -9.32 55.58
C LEU A 110 13.40 -8.29 55.27
N GLU A 111 13.01 -7.14 54.79
CA GLU A 111 13.92 -6.04 54.50
C GLU A 111 13.57 -4.82 55.41
N PHE A 112 14.60 -4.19 55.90
CA PHE A 112 14.48 -2.96 56.70
C PHE A 112 15.32 -1.88 56.04
N GLU A 113 14.71 -0.75 55.77
CA GLU A 113 15.36 0.40 55.16
C GLU A 113 15.15 1.61 56.05
N LYS A 114 16.24 2.26 56.44
CA LYS A 114 16.18 3.42 57.32
C LYS A 114 15.42 4.58 56.66
N MET A 115 14.41 5.10 57.36
CA MET A 115 13.66 6.27 56.88
C MET A 115 14.54 7.53 56.92
N VAL A 116 14.62 8.22 55.80
CA VAL A 116 15.26 9.53 55.72
C VAL A 116 14.27 10.58 56.25
N LYS A 117 14.74 11.44 57.16
CA LYS A 117 13.94 12.61 57.59
C LYS A 117 13.74 13.52 56.37
N SER A 118 12.61 13.37 55.73
CA SER A 118 12.22 14.27 54.66
C SER A 118 11.93 15.63 55.24
N ASN A 119 12.68 16.65 54.86
CA ASN A 119 12.14 18.01 54.92
C ASN A 119 10.84 17.99 54.12
N SER A 120 9.70 18.26 54.76
CA SER A 120 8.37 18.21 54.15
C SER A 120 8.25 19.23 53.02
N GLN A 121 8.88 18.96 51.87
CA GLN A 121 8.61 19.67 50.65
C GLN A 121 7.17 19.35 50.27
N LYS A 122 6.33 20.36 50.15
CA LYS A 122 4.97 20.24 49.67
C LYS A 122 5.05 19.65 48.26
N VAL A 123 4.60 18.42 48.10
CA VAL A 123 4.54 17.78 46.77
C VAL A 123 3.35 18.37 46.04
N TYR A 124 3.61 19.22 45.08
CA TYR A 124 2.58 19.69 44.14
C TYR A 124 2.34 18.56 43.10
N ILE A 125 1.24 17.85 43.30
CA ILE A 125 0.75 16.91 42.25
C ILE A 125 0.11 17.76 41.16
N SER A 126 0.71 17.80 40.01
CA SER A 126 0.09 18.41 38.83
C SER A 126 -1.13 17.59 38.41
N ASN A 127 -2.31 18.21 38.36
CA ASN A 127 -3.53 17.60 37.83
C ASN A 127 -3.44 17.31 36.31
N LYS A 128 -2.33 17.65 35.66
CA LYS A 128 -2.13 17.48 34.21
C LYS A 128 -2.25 16.03 33.74
N TYR A 129 -1.94 15.05 34.60
CA TYR A 129 -2.14 13.65 34.25
C TYR A 129 -3.58 13.14 34.51
N ALA A 130 -4.36 13.85 35.32
CA ALA A 130 -5.75 13.50 35.62
C ALA A 130 -6.74 13.96 34.55
N THR A 131 -6.34 14.90 33.70
CA THR A 131 -7.15 15.40 32.58
C THR A 131 -6.43 15.14 31.26
N PRO A 132 -6.77 14.08 30.53
CA PRO A 132 -6.11 13.67 29.27
C PRO A 132 -6.03 14.79 28.22
N ASN A 133 -6.94 15.75 28.26
CA ASN A 133 -7.06 16.82 27.27
C ASN A 133 -6.08 18.00 27.50
N THR A 134 -5.25 17.99 28.53
CA THR A 134 -4.31 19.10 28.84
C THR A 134 -2.92 18.87 28.24
N LEU A 135 -2.53 17.64 27.92
CA LEU A 135 -1.26 17.31 27.30
C LEU A 135 -1.50 16.94 25.83
N GLN A 136 -1.04 17.78 24.92
CA GLN A 136 -1.33 17.64 23.48
C GLN A 136 -0.27 16.86 22.74
N THR A 137 0.94 16.73 23.31
CA THR A 137 2.07 16.06 22.66
C THR A 137 2.73 15.03 23.58
N THR A 138 3.38 14.05 22.97
CA THR A 138 4.16 13.06 23.72
C THR A 138 5.36 13.69 24.42
N ALA A 139 5.95 14.74 23.89
CA ALA A 139 7.04 15.47 24.52
C ALA A 139 6.59 16.12 25.83
N GLU A 140 5.46 16.81 25.84
CA GLU A 140 4.90 17.45 27.05
C GLU A 140 4.65 16.45 28.19
N ILE A 141 4.25 15.21 27.88
CA ILE A 141 4.05 14.16 28.89
C ILE A 141 5.38 13.84 29.60
N TRP A 142 6.43 13.62 28.81
CA TRP A 142 7.72 13.22 29.32
C TRP A 142 8.46 14.37 30.00
N ASP A 143 8.39 15.59 29.46
CA ASP A 143 8.97 16.81 30.06
C ASP A 143 8.31 17.13 31.42
N ASN A 144 6.99 16.94 31.51
CA ASN A 144 6.27 17.11 32.75
C ASN A 144 6.65 16.02 33.78
N LEU A 145 6.87 14.76 33.34
CA LEU A 145 7.34 13.69 34.23
C LEU A 145 8.71 14.05 34.83
N VAL A 146 9.71 14.34 33.97
CA VAL A 146 11.07 14.62 34.47
C VAL A 146 11.12 15.83 35.40
N SER A 147 10.36 16.87 35.08
CA SER A 147 10.26 18.08 35.93
C SER A 147 9.60 17.77 37.27
N SER A 148 8.50 17.00 37.28
CA SER A 148 7.77 16.64 38.50
C SER A 148 8.64 15.75 39.41
N ILE A 149 9.32 14.80 38.86
CA ILE A 149 10.22 13.89 39.60
C ILE A 149 11.44 14.67 40.13
N SER A 150 12.07 15.53 39.30
CA SER A 150 13.20 16.36 39.74
C SER A 150 12.84 17.19 40.94
N ASN A 151 11.68 17.86 40.91
CA ASN A 151 11.17 18.66 42.02
C ASN A 151 10.84 17.82 43.28
N MET A 152 10.38 16.57 43.09
CA MET A 152 9.98 15.68 44.19
C MET A 152 11.16 15.08 44.94
N ILE A 153 12.16 14.56 44.19
CA ILE A 153 13.30 13.86 44.81
C ILE A 153 14.59 14.67 44.84
N GLY A 154 14.63 15.78 44.08
CA GLY A 154 15.74 16.74 44.08
C GLY A 154 17.05 16.12 43.55
N TYR A 155 17.00 15.23 42.58
CA TYR A 155 18.18 14.74 41.86
C TYR A 155 18.63 15.77 40.83
N ASP A 156 19.92 15.84 40.59
CA ASP A 156 20.54 16.84 39.72
C ASP A 156 20.14 16.65 38.23
N ARG A 157 20.04 15.43 37.76
CA ARG A 157 19.63 15.07 36.40
C ARG A 157 18.56 13.97 36.42
N VAL A 158 17.42 14.25 35.79
CA VAL A 158 16.29 13.31 35.63
C VAL A 158 15.97 13.19 34.16
N MET A 159 15.90 11.96 33.64
CA MET A 159 15.76 11.68 32.22
C MET A 159 14.73 10.60 31.95
N VAL A 160 14.06 10.69 30.80
CA VAL A 160 13.34 9.56 30.19
C VAL A 160 14.20 8.95 29.10
N TYR A 161 14.60 7.71 29.33
CA TYR A 161 15.36 6.88 28.41
C TYR A 161 14.42 5.90 27.72
N ARG A 162 14.28 5.99 26.40
CA ARG A 162 13.40 5.14 25.59
C ARG A 162 14.20 4.05 24.89
N PHE A 163 13.75 2.78 24.96
CA PHE A 163 14.28 1.70 24.14
C PHE A 163 13.71 1.80 22.72
N LEU A 164 14.57 1.65 21.71
CA LEU A 164 14.21 1.64 20.29
C LEU A 164 14.08 0.20 19.77
N GLY A 165 13.50 0.04 18.59
CA GLY A 165 13.22 -1.28 17.99
C GLY A 165 14.45 -2.11 17.64
N ASP A 166 15.60 -1.46 17.43
CA ASP A 166 16.91 -2.07 17.18
C ASP A 166 17.67 -2.46 18.46
N GLY A 167 17.05 -2.29 19.62
CA GLY A 167 17.65 -2.56 20.92
C GLY A 167 18.45 -1.40 21.50
N THR A 168 18.75 -0.36 20.73
CA THR A 168 19.40 0.86 21.23
C THR A 168 18.47 1.67 22.12
N GLY A 169 19.00 2.68 22.79
CA GLY A 169 18.19 3.58 23.58
C GLY A 169 18.45 5.04 23.25
N LYS A 170 17.49 5.90 23.58
CA LYS A 170 17.60 7.35 23.36
C LYS A 170 17.02 8.11 24.53
N VAL A 171 17.70 9.17 25.00
CA VAL A 171 17.13 10.12 25.94
C VAL A 171 16.18 11.06 25.20
N ILE A 172 14.91 11.06 25.60
CA ILE A 172 13.84 11.82 24.92
C ILE A 172 13.28 12.98 25.72
N ALA A 173 13.56 13.03 27.02
CA ALA A 173 13.25 14.15 27.91
C ALA A 173 14.31 14.23 29.01
N GLU A 174 14.65 15.41 29.45
CA GLU A 174 15.67 15.65 30.48
C GLU A 174 15.35 16.90 31.29
N SER A 175 15.49 16.80 32.59
CA SER A 175 15.55 17.93 33.52
C SER A 175 16.92 17.89 34.21
N ASN A 176 17.77 18.88 33.96
CA ASN A 176 19.12 18.98 34.50
C ASN A 176 19.31 20.33 35.18
N HIS A 177 19.55 20.31 36.49
CA HIS A 177 19.70 21.51 37.36
C HIS A 177 21.13 21.66 37.90
N SER A 178 22.06 20.87 37.37
CA SER A 178 23.45 20.83 37.85
C SER A 178 24.43 21.10 36.72
N GLY A 179 25.72 21.15 37.05
CA GLY A 179 26.82 21.18 36.05
C GLY A 179 27.11 19.86 35.33
N LEU A 180 26.24 18.83 35.49
CA LEU A 180 26.38 17.57 34.74
C LEU A 180 26.11 17.78 33.23
N GLU A 181 26.74 16.98 32.39
CA GLU A 181 26.53 17.02 30.95
C GLU A 181 25.08 16.71 30.58
N ASN A 182 24.55 17.40 29.55
CA ASN A 182 23.21 17.14 29.01
C ASN A 182 23.24 15.90 28.10
N PHE A 183 22.27 15.01 28.28
CA PHE A 183 22.13 13.79 27.51
C PHE A 183 20.90 13.78 26.60
N LEU A 184 20.12 14.84 26.56
CA LEU A 184 18.95 14.95 25.72
C LEU A 184 19.29 14.70 24.23
N GLY A 185 18.59 13.77 23.63
CA GLY A 185 18.77 13.37 22.21
C GLY A 185 19.90 12.38 21.98
N LEU A 186 20.72 12.03 22.97
CA LEU A 186 21.81 11.08 22.82
C LEU A 186 21.28 9.64 22.73
N HIS A 187 21.94 8.87 21.83
CA HIS A 187 21.73 7.43 21.67
C HIS A 187 22.74 6.61 22.45
N TYR A 188 22.31 5.43 22.86
CA TYR A 188 23.07 4.48 23.64
C TYR A 188 22.94 3.09 23.03
N PRO A 189 24.03 2.30 22.91
CA PRO A 189 23.95 0.94 22.39
C PRO A 189 23.23 -0.01 23.35
N GLU A 190 22.69 -1.12 22.82
CA GLU A 190 22.01 -2.16 23.61
C GLU A 190 22.86 -2.69 24.77
N SER A 191 24.19 -2.72 24.60
CA SER A 191 25.14 -3.23 25.57
C SER A 191 25.20 -2.41 26.86
N ASP A 192 24.70 -1.16 26.90
CA ASP A 192 24.74 -0.32 28.12
C ASP A 192 23.65 -0.76 29.12
N ILE A 193 22.51 -1.27 28.64
CA ILE A 193 21.46 -1.88 29.46
C ILE A 193 21.13 -3.24 28.85
N PRO A 194 21.88 -4.29 29.18
CA PRO A 194 21.76 -5.60 28.55
C PRO A 194 20.43 -6.28 28.87
N ARG A 195 20.07 -7.30 28.09
CA ARG A 195 18.74 -7.97 28.14
C ARG A 195 18.37 -8.50 29.52
N GLN A 196 19.35 -9.09 30.28
CA GLN A 196 19.08 -9.58 31.64
C GLN A 196 18.69 -8.44 32.59
N ALA A 197 19.31 -7.26 32.47
CA ALA A 197 18.95 -6.12 33.28
C ALA A 197 17.52 -5.61 32.92
N ARG A 198 17.19 -5.56 31.61
CA ARG A 198 15.83 -5.22 31.14
C ARG A 198 14.78 -6.20 31.66
N ALA A 199 15.07 -7.50 31.67
CA ALA A 199 14.19 -8.53 32.23
C ALA A 199 13.90 -8.33 33.72
N LEU A 200 14.91 -7.92 34.49
CA LEU A 200 14.74 -7.62 35.92
C LEU A 200 13.87 -6.39 36.14
N TYR A 201 13.92 -5.35 35.28
CA TYR A 201 13.06 -4.19 35.36
C TYR A 201 11.57 -4.50 35.11
N LEU A 202 11.23 -5.62 34.48
CA LEU A 202 9.86 -6.11 34.38
C LEU A 202 9.36 -6.78 35.67
N LYS A 203 10.27 -7.40 36.44
CA LYS A 203 9.95 -8.07 37.70
C LYS A 203 9.97 -7.09 38.90
N LYS A 204 11.06 -6.36 39.07
CA LYS A 204 11.22 -5.30 40.08
C LYS A 204 11.39 -3.95 39.37
N ARG A 205 10.36 -3.10 39.43
CA ARG A 205 10.24 -1.90 38.61
C ARG A 205 11.18 -0.77 38.99
N GLU A 206 11.79 -0.81 40.18
CA GLU A 206 12.67 0.22 40.69
C GLU A 206 14.06 -0.29 41.02
N ARG A 207 15.05 0.58 40.88
CA ARG A 207 16.43 0.31 41.25
C ARG A 207 17.08 1.59 41.75
N ILE A 208 17.74 1.52 42.93
CA ILE A 208 18.52 2.61 43.50
C ILE A 208 19.97 2.20 43.67
N PHE A 209 20.89 3.12 43.44
CA PHE A 209 22.30 3.07 43.80
C PHE A 209 22.64 4.38 44.51
N SER A 210 22.92 4.30 45.81
CA SER A 210 23.23 5.47 46.65
C SER A 210 24.75 5.68 46.89
N ASN A 211 25.58 4.99 46.10
CA ASN A 211 27.02 4.83 46.29
C ASN A 211 27.40 4.19 47.67
N ALA A 212 26.46 3.41 48.20
CA ALA A 212 26.59 2.66 49.42
C ALA A 212 27.67 1.58 49.35
N GLN A 213 28.31 1.27 50.47
CA GLN A 213 29.24 0.13 50.51
C GLN A 213 28.46 -1.18 50.45
N PRO A 214 28.97 -2.19 49.72
CA PRO A 214 28.33 -3.49 49.67
C PRO A 214 28.48 -4.23 51.01
N VAL A 215 27.37 -4.71 51.57
CA VAL A 215 27.33 -5.51 52.78
C VAL A 215 27.11 -6.99 52.43
N PRO A 216 28.00 -7.91 52.83
CA PRO A 216 27.85 -9.33 52.52
C PRO A 216 26.59 -9.93 53.14
N ILE A 217 26.01 -10.92 52.49
CA ILE A 217 24.98 -11.78 53.02
C ILE A 217 25.65 -13.04 53.55
N LEU A 218 25.40 -13.32 54.83
CA LEU A 218 25.82 -14.53 55.47
C LEU A 218 24.74 -15.60 55.30
N SER A 219 25.11 -16.78 54.82
CA SER A 219 24.20 -17.92 54.61
C SER A 219 24.69 -19.16 55.34
N GLN A 220 23.75 -19.96 55.80
CA GLN A 220 24.04 -21.27 56.41
C GLN A 220 24.44 -22.32 55.37
N THR A 221 23.99 -22.13 54.12
CA THR A 221 24.29 -23.02 53.00
C THR A 221 25.10 -22.29 51.93
N ALA A 222 25.78 -23.07 51.08
CA ALA A 222 26.49 -22.49 49.92
C ALA A 222 25.58 -22.09 48.76
N ASP A 223 24.26 -22.20 48.94
CA ASP A 223 23.30 -21.90 47.91
C ASP A 223 23.30 -20.41 47.53
N ALA A 224 23.21 -20.12 46.28
CA ALA A 224 23.10 -18.76 45.77
C ALA A 224 21.73 -18.18 46.11
N ILE A 225 21.71 -16.97 46.67
CA ILE A 225 20.48 -16.29 47.10
C ILE A 225 20.02 -15.33 46.02
N ASP A 226 18.87 -15.61 45.41
CA ASP A 226 18.27 -14.77 44.39
C ASP A 226 17.56 -13.54 45.02
N LEU A 227 18.08 -12.35 44.72
CA LEU A 227 17.59 -11.06 45.18
C LEU A 227 16.80 -10.30 44.12
N THR A 228 16.18 -10.99 43.15
CA THR A 228 15.42 -10.39 42.07
C THR A 228 14.44 -9.32 42.57
N TYR A 229 13.71 -9.61 43.65
CA TYR A 229 12.68 -8.72 44.21
C TYR A 229 13.19 -7.82 45.34
N SER A 230 14.44 -7.91 45.73
CA SER A 230 15.01 -7.13 46.84
C SER A 230 15.19 -5.64 46.47
N SER A 231 14.69 -4.76 47.35
CA SER A 231 14.86 -3.29 47.27
C SER A 231 16.26 -2.84 47.73
N VAL A 232 16.93 -3.64 48.53
CA VAL A 232 18.27 -3.35 49.10
C VAL A 232 19.40 -4.07 48.38
N ARG A 233 19.14 -4.85 47.34
CA ARG A 233 20.13 -5.57 46.55
C ARG A 233 21.30 -4.69 46.11
N ALA A 234 22.55 -5.15 46.25
CA ALA A 234 23.72 -4.42 45.79
C ALA A 234 23.70 -4.24 44.26
N MET A 235 24.26 -3.11 43.79
CA MET A 235 24.43 -2.80 42.37
C MET A 235 25.65 -3.57 41.83
N SER A 236 25.53 -4.07 40.58
CA SER A 236 26.70 -4.59 39.87
C SER A 236 27.85 -3.60 39.89
N PRO A 237 29.08 -4.03 40.22
CA PRO A 237 30.25 -3.15 40.20
C PRO A 237 30.53 -2.53 38.84
N VAL A 238 30.23 -3.25 37.73
CA VAL A 238 30.32 -2.72 36.36
C VAL A 238 29.36 -1.53 36.16
N HIS A 239 28.10 -1.70 36.60
CA HIS A 239 27.12 -0.62 36.50
C HIS A 239 27.41 0.56 37.44
N ALA A 240 27.88 0.30 38.63
CA ALA A 240 28.33 1.34 39.55
C ALA A 240 29.48 2.18 38.97
N GLN A 241 30.43 1.52 38.29
CA GLN A 241 31.50 2.22 37.58
C GLN A 241 30.98 3.03 36.38
N TYR A 242 29.99 2.48 35.64
CA TYR A 242 29.30 3.22 34.54
C TYR A 242 28.67 4.53 35.04
N ILE A 243 27.96 4.49 36.18
CA ILE A 243 27.37 5.67 36.80
C ILE A 243 28.45 6.70 37.18
N ARG A 244 29.55 6.25 37.80
CA ARG A 244 30.67 7.16 38.13
C ARG A 244 31.29 7.78 36.87
N ASN A 245 31.48 6.99 35.82
CA ASN A 245 32.03 7.48 34.53
C ASN A 245 31.12 8.53 33.88
N SER A 246 29.79 8.51 34.14
CA SER A 246 28.84 9.52 33.67
C SER A 246 28.84 10.81 34.50
N GLY A 247 29.77 10.95 35.47
CA GLY A 247 29.89 12.09 36.38
C GLY A 247 28.94 12.06 37.58
N ALA A 248 28.19 10.98 37.76
CA ALA A 248 27.27 10.82 38.90
C ALA A 248 27.81 9.89 39.97
N SER A 249 27.46 10.13 41.24
CA SER A 249 27.81 9.28 42.38
C SER A 249 26.65 8.40 42.84
N SER A 250 25.40 8.78 42.49
CA SER A 250 24.21 8.00 42.83
C SER A 250 23.20 8.01 41.69
N SER A 251 22.37 6.99 41.64
CA SER A 251 21.31 6.89 40.63
C SER A 251 20.07 6.21 41.22
N PHE A 252 18.93 6.60 40.65
CA PHE A 252 17.64 5.93 40.82
C PHE A 252 16.98 5.74 39.47
N SER A 253 16.36 4.59 39.22
CA SER A 253 15.64 4.34 38.00
C SER A 253 14.36 3.55 38.25
N THR A 254 13.33 3.83 37.46
CA THR A 254 12.07 3.08 37.47
C THR A 254 11.57 2.81 36.06
N SER A 255 10.86 1.70 35.90
CA SER A 255 10.39 1.18 34.61
C SER A 255 9.23 2.00 34.05
N ILE A 256 9.29 2.31 32.78
CA ILE A 256 8.16 2.80 31.99
C ILE A 256 7.59 1.61 31.22
N ILE A 257 6.42 1.15 31.61
CA ILE A 257 5.75 -0.02 31.01
C ILE A 257 4.63 0.48 30.12
N VAL A 258 4.65 0.06 28.84
CA VAL A 258 3.63 0.33 27.83
C VAL A 258 3.24 -1.00 27.20
N GLU A 259 1.95 -1.32 27.13
CA GLU A 259 1.43 -2.56 26.55
C GLU A 259 2.13 -3.83 27.11
N ASN A 260 2.36 -3.89 28.42
CA ASN A 260 3.06 -4.96 29.13
C ASN A 260 4.53 -5.19 28.67
N ARG A 261 5.15 -4.21 28.04
CA ARG A 261 6.55 -4.26 27.61
C ARG A 261 7.35 -3.15 28.28
N LEU A 262 8.62 -3.40 28.52
CA LEU A 262 9.55 -2.37 28.98
C LEU A 262 9.81 -1.40 27.83
N TRP A 263 9.11 -0.27 27.82
CA TRP A 263 9.21 0.75 26.80
C TRP A 263 10.41 1.68 27.03
N GLY A 264 10.75 1.92 28.29
CA GLY A 264 11.82 2.82 28.67
C GLY A 264 12.07 2.80 30.16
N LEU A 265 12.93 3.69 30.62
CA LEU A 265 13.24 3.92 32.02
C LEU A 265 13.15 5.43 32.31
N LEU A 266 12.59 5.78 33.46
CA LEU A 266 12.89 7.03 34.12
C LEU A 266 14.22 6.83 34.85
N THR A 267 15.25 7.62 34.57
CA THR A 267 16.56 7.55 35.22
C THR A 267 16.89 8.87 35.87
N CYS A 268 17.33 8.80 37.13
CA CYS A 268 17.69 9.94 37.95
C CYS A 268 19.15 9.77 38.38
N GLN A 269 19.96 10.81 38.27
CA GLN A 269 21.38 10.81 38.62
C GLN A 269 21.72 12.02 39.46
N ASN A 270 22.63 11.85 40.44
CA ASN A 270 23.08 12.91 41.31
C ASN A 270 24.60 12.91 41.40
N ALA A 271 25.22 14.09 41.37
CA ALA A 271 26.68 14.21 41.42
C ALA A 271 27.24 13.74 42.78
N GLU A 272 26.54 14.04 43.86
CA GLU A 272 26.90 13.59 45.21
C GLU A 272 26.13 12.32 45.58
N PRO A 273 26.67 11.49 46.51
CA PRO A 273 25.94 10.38 47.08
C PRO A 273 24.59 10.80 47.66
N LYS A 274 23.52 10.19 47.19
CA LYS A 274 22.14 10.53 47.61
C LYS A 274 21.29 9.29 47.73
N HIS A 275 20.65 9.16 48.89
CA HIS A 275 19.65 8.12 49.12
C HIS A 275 18.24 8.74 49.16
N ILE A 276 17.31 8.08 48.54
CA ILE A 276 15.87 8.39 48.64
C ILE A 276 15.15 7.17 49.22
N ASP A 277 14.32 7.42 50.24
CA ASP A 277 13.61 6.34 50.92
C ASP A 277 12.56 5.64 50.03
N LEU A 278 12.13 4.46 50.46
CA LEU A 278 11.15 3.64 49.75
C LEU A 278 9.88 4.41 49.42
N ALA A 279 9.37 5.28 50.29
CA ALA A 279 8.13 6.02 50.07
C ALA A 279 8.24 6.97 48.86
N ASN A 280 9.39 7.64 48.70
CA ASN A 280 9.65 8.51 47.55
C ASN A 280 9.88 7.70 46.26
N ARG A 281 10.49 6.51 46.34
CA ARG A 281 10.64 5.62 45.20
C ARG A 281 9.27 5.11 44.71
N ILE A 282 8.40 4.67 45.62
CA ILE A 282 7.03 4.27 45.28
C ILE A 282 6.24 5.42 44.62
N ARG A 283 6.37 6.66 45.18
CA ARG A 283 5.74 7.84 44.55
C ARG A 283 6.26 8.04 43.12
N ALA A 284 7.56 7.97 42.90
CA ALA A 284 8.14 8.10 41.55
C ALA A 284 7.61 7.03 40.59
N GLU A 285 7.46 5.81 41.05
CA GLU A 285 6.85 4.73 40.26
C GLU A 285 5.39 5.03 39.87
N VAL A 286 4.60 5.54 40.83
CA VAL A 286 3.19 5.96 40.55
C VAL A 286 3.15 7.07 39.50
N PHE A 287 3.97 8.14 39.64
CA PHE A 287 4.02 9.21 38.65
C PHE A 287 4.44 8.70 37.26
N THR A 288 5.42 7.79 37.23
CA THR A 288 5.87 7.17 36.00
C THR A 288 4.76 6.34 35.34
N THR A 289 4.00 5.61 36.14
CA THR A 289 2.85 4.82 35.65
C THR A 289 1.72 5.73 35.11
N LEU A 290 1.44 6.85 35.81
CA LEU A 290 0.45 7.84 35.32
C LEU A 290 0.88 8.45 33.98
N ALA A 291 2.17 8.80 33.84
CA ALA A 291 2.70 9.33 32.58
C ALA A 291 2.63 8.28 31.43
N ALA A 292 2.94 7.02 31.74
CA ALA A 292 2.81 5.93 30.77
C ALA A 292 1.36 5.72 30.31
N ASN A 293 0.39 5.80 31.25
CA ASN A 293 -1.03 5.73 30.91
C ASN A 293 -1.50 6.93 30.07
N ALA A 294 -1.05 8.14 30.38
CA ALA A 294 -1.33 9.33 29.58
C ALA A 294 -0.75 9.19 28.16
N TYR A 295 0.46 8.66 28.04
CA TYR A 295 1.09 8.37 26.76
C TYR A 295 0.28 7.33 25.94
N MET A 296 -0.17 6.25 26.57
CA MET A 296 -1.01 5.22 25.89
C MET A 296 -2.34 5.82 25.41
N SER A 297 -2.99 6.64 26.27
CA SER A 297 -4.25 7.30 25.93
C SER A 297 -4.07 8.23 24.71
N LEU A 298 -3.02 9.06 24.72
CA LEU A 298 -2.71 9.96 23.61
C LEU A 298 -2.42 9.18 22.31
N LYS A 299 -1.67 8.07 22.40
CA LYS A 299 -1.40 7.21 21.23
C LYS A 299 -2.63 6.53 20.70
N ALA A 300 -3.54 6.10 21.57
CA ALA A 300 -4.83 5.53 21.16
C ALA A 300 -5.69 6.56 20.42
N GLN A 301 -5.74 7.81 20.95
CA GLN A 301 -6.46 8.90 20.29
C GLN A 301 -5.87 9.22 18.92
N GLN A 302 -4.54 9.38 18.81
CA GLN A 302 -3.86 9.60 17.53
C GLN A 302 -4.15 8.51 16.52
N LYS A 303 -4.20 7.24 16.96
CA LYS A 303 -4.54 6.10 16.09
C LYS A 303 -5.99 6.18 15.58
N LEU A 304 -6.93 6.62 16.43
CA LEU A 304 -8.32 6.82 16.01
C LEU A 304 -8.45 7.96 15.00
N ASP A 305 -7.74 9.06 15.22
CA ASP A 305 -7.73 10.20 14.31
C ASP A 305 -7.13 9.80 12.94
N ASP A 306 -5.98 9.10 12.93
CA ASP A 306 -5.35 8.55 11.72
C ASP A 306 -6.31 7.62 10.96
N LEU A 307 -7.06 6.75 11.66
CA LEU A 307 -8.05 5.84 11.06
C LEU A 307 -9.26 6.60 10.48
N THR A 308 -9.73 7.62 11.16
CA THR A 308 -10.85 8.46 10.71
C THR A 308 -10.47 9.19 9.42
N GLU A 309 -9.31 9.84 9.42
CA GLU A 309 -8.77 10.52 8.23
C GLU A 309 -8.58 9.55 7.06
N PHE A 310 -8.03 8.36 7.33
CA PHE A 310 -7.87 7.32 6.31
C PHE A 310 -9.23 6.89 5.72
N ASN A 311 -10.23 6.65 6.58
CA ASN A 311 -11.57 6.23 6.13
C ASN A 311 -12.27 7.33 5.31
N GLU A 312 -12.09 8.60 5.65
CA GLU A 312 -12.62 9.72 4.88
C GLU A 312 -11.97 9.80 3.49
N LYS A 313 -10.64 9.71 3.42
CA LYS A 313 -9.90 9.71 2.15
C LYS A 313 -10.27 8.51 1.26
N THR A 314 -10.39 7.33 1.83
CA THR A 314 -10.76 6.12 1.07
C THR A 314 -12.23 6.17 0.59
N ARG A 315 -13.16 6.71 1.38
CA ARG A 315 -14.54 6.96 0.96
C ARG A 315 -14.59 7.96 -0.20
N TYR A 316 -13.83 9.05 -0.12
CA TYR A 316 -13.71 10.02 -1.21
C TYR A 316 -13.17 9.37 -2.48
N LEU A 317 -12.09 8.57 -2.38
CA LEU A 317 -11.52 7.86 -3.53
C LEU A 317 -12.51 6.87 -4.15
N ARG A 318 -13.25 6.10 -3.33
CA ARG A 318 -14.26 5.15 -3.83
C ARG A 318 -15.30 5.85 -4.71
N ASN A 319 -15.83 6.98 -4.24
CA ASN A 319 -16.80 7.75 -5.01
C ASN A 319 -16.18 8.27 -6.32
N ARG A 320 -14.98 8.87 -6.25
CA ARG A 320 -14.28 9.40 -7.42
C ARG A 320 -13.92 8.33 -8.44
N PHE A 321 -13.54 7.15 -7.99
CA PHE A 321 -13.20 6.04 -8.87
C PHE A 321 -14.42 5.52 -9.63
N GLN A 322 -15.61 5.52 -9.01
CA GLN A 322 -16.87 5.15 -9.67
C GLN A 322 -17.28 6.11 -10.77
N GLU A 323 -16.92 7.40 -10.68
CA GLU A 323 -17.21 8.44 -11.68
C GLU A 323 -16.33 8.33 -12.93
N GLN A 324 -15.21 7.64 -12.87
CA GLN A 324 -14.26 7.53 -13.98
C GLN A 324 -14.60 6.35 -14.90
N SER A 325 -14.24 6.49 -16.18
CA SER A 325 -14.51 5.45 -17.18
C SER A 325 -13.50 4.32 -17.16
N THR A 326 -12.27 4.59 -16.75
CA THR A 326 -11.19 3.60 -16.68
C THR A 326 -10.45 3.66 -15.34
N LEU A 327 -9.83 2.54 -14.95
CA LEU A 327 -8.98 2.51 -13.76
C LEU A 327 -7.77 3.45 -13.90
N THR A 328 -7.19 3.57 -15.10
CA THR A 328 -6.08 4.47 -15.36
C THR A 328 -6.46 5.92 -15.08
N ASP A 329 -7.62 6.38 -15.58
CA ASP A 329 -8.11 7.73 -15.32
C ASP A 329 -8.41 7.93 -13.82
N ALA A 330 -9.00 6.91 -13.17
CA ALA A 330 -9.28 6.92 -11.75
C ALA A 330 -8.01 7.14 -10.92
N LEU A 331 -6.94 6.41 -11.21
CA LEU A 331 -5.66 6.52 -10.52
C LEU A 331 -4.96 7.87 -10.82
N PHE A 332 -4.87 8.24 -12.10
CA PHE A 332 -4.13 9.43 -12.54
C PHE A 332 -4.79 10.73 -12.08
N ASN A 333 -6.12 10.82 -12.13
CA ASN A 333 -6.84 12.03 -11.72
C ASN A 333 -6.86 12.21 -10.18
N ASN A 334 -6.64 11.13 -9.42
CA ASN A 334 -6.65 11.16 -7.96
C ASN A 334 -5.27 10.96 -7.32
N ILE A 335 -4.17 11.09 -8.09
CA ILE A 335 -2.80 10.86 -7.59
C ILE A 335 -2.45 11.72 -6.36
N SER A 336 -2.94 12.96 -6.28
CA SER A 336 -2.69 13.85 -5.14
C SER A 336 -3.34 13.33 -3.85
N VAL A 337 -4.53 12.73 -3.94
CA VAL A 337 -5.21 12.12 -2.79
C VAL A 337 -4.51 10.81 -2.42
N LEU A 338 -4.15 9.98 -3.40
CA LEU A 338 -3.39 8.75 -3.18
C LEU A 338 -2.04 9.02 -2.52
N LYS A 339 -1.34 10.10 -2.92
CA LYS A 339 -0.14 10.58 -2.25
C LYS A 339 -0.40 10.92 -0.78
N SER A 340 -1.51 11.62 -0.49
CA SER A 340 -1.83 12.11 0.86
C SER A 340 -2.22 11.01 1.86
N ILE A 341 -2.48 9.79 1.40
CA ILE A 341 -2.75 8.62 2.26
C ILE A 341 -1.48 8.14 2.96
N VAL A 342 -0.35 8.29 2.30
CA VAL A 342 0.95 7.92 2.83
C VAL A 342 1.76 9.19 3.05
N ASP A 343 2.37 9.34 4.24
CA ASP A 343 3.29 10.46 4.50
C ASP A 343 4.54 10.33 3.63
N CYS A 344 4.59 11.04 2.49
CA CYS A 344 5.65 10.96 1.50
C CYS A 344 5.86 12.31 0.79
N ASP A 345 7.03 12.49 0.17
CA ASP A 345 7.39 13.70 -0.55
C ASP A 345 6.93 13.67 -2.02
N GLY A 346 6.82 12.48 -2.60
CA GLY A 346 6.36 12.28 -3.96
C GLY A 346 5.69 10.95 -4.20
N MET A 347 4.95 10.85 -5.30
CA MET A 347 4.30 9.62 -5.75
C MET A 347 4.40 9.50 -7.26
N ALA A 348 4.64 8.28 -7.73
CA ALA A 348 4.55 7.90 -9.13
C ALA A 348 3.57 6.74 -9.32
N ILE A 349 2.80 6.78 -10.38
CA ILE A 349 1.90 5.71 -10.82
C ILE A 349 2.31 5.31 -12.23
N ILE A 350 2.56 4.02 -12.42
CA ILE A 350 2.84 3.43 -13.73
C ILE A 350 1.69 2.51 -14.09
N VAL A 351 1.08 2.76 -15.26
CA VAL A 351 0.07 1.90 -15.85
C VAL A 351 0.48 1.64 -17.29
N GLN A 352 0.93 0.44 -17.58
CA GLN A 352 1.55 0.08 -18.86
C GLN A 352 2.74 1.03 -19.16
N ASP A 353 2.72 1.74 -20.28
CA ASP A 353 3.77 2.70 -20.69
C ASP A 353 3.54 4.12 -20.16
N LYS A 354 2.40 4.38 -19.51
CA LYS A 354 2.03 5.71 -19.02
C LYS A 354 2.51 5.92 -17.59
N ILE A 355 3.19 7.02 -17.35
CA ILE A 355 3.67 7.43 -16.03
C ILE A 355 2.99 8.73 -15.64
N LYS A 356 2.45 8.79 -14.43
CA LYS A 356 1.95 10.01 -13.78
C LYS A 356 2.69 10.22 -12.47
N THR A 357 3.14 11.44 -12.23
CA THR A 357 3.92 11.78 -11.03
C THR A 357 3.37 13.01 -10.33
N VAL A 358 3.60 13.12 -9.02
CA VAL A 358 3.29 14.29 -8.19
C VAL A 358 4.31 14.41 -7.06
N GLY A 359 4.80 15.63 -6.81
CA GLY A 359 5.82 15.90 -5.80
C GLY A 359 7.23 15.49 -6.22
N ALA A 360 8.10 15.19 -5.25
CA ALA A 360 9.50 14.83 -5.50
C ALA A 360 9.63 13.33 -5.78
N VAL A 361 9.99 12.99 -7.00
CA VAL A 361 10.19 11.61 -7.47
C VAL A 361 11.45 11.53 -8.33
N PRO A 362 12.08 10.35 -8.46
CA PRO A 362 13.15 10.11 -9.42
C PRO A 362 12.71 10.37 -10.87
N ASN A 363 13.67 10.46 -11.79
CA ASN A 363 13.38 10.64 -13.20
C ASN A 363 12.62 9.43 -13.81
N ALA A 364 12.02 9.63 -15.00
CA ALA A 364 11.15 8.64 -15.63
C ALA A 364 11.86 7.31 -15.96
N ASP A 365 13.15 7.36 -16.31
CA ASP A 365 13.91 6.16 -16.64
C ASP A 365 14.23 5.34 -15.39
N SER A 366 14.61 6.00 -14.30
CA SER A 366 14.77 5.37 -12.99
C SER A 366 13.47 4.73 -12.50
N LEU A 367 12.33 5.41 -12.67
CA LEU A 367 11.02 4.87 -12.31
C LEU A 367 10.68 3.57 -13.08
N ARG A 368 10.97 3.51 -14.38
CA ARG A 368 10.78 2.29 -15.19
C ARG A 368 11.69 1.15 -14.75
N GLN A 369 12.96 1.46 -14.47
CA GLN A 369 13.92 0.47 -13.98
C GLN A 369 13.52 -0.12 -12.63
N ILE A 370 13.09 0.73 -11.68
CA ILE A 370 12.58 0.30 -10.37
C ILE A 370 11.36 -0.59 -10.54
N ALA A 371 10.41 -0.22 -11.43
CA ALA A 371 9.22 -1.02 -11.69
C ALA A 371 9.57 -2.40 -12.25
N ALA A 372 10.46 -2.48 -13.23
CA ALA A 372 10.92 -3.74 -13.81
C ALA A 372 11.65 -4.62 -12.79
N TRP A 373 12.51 -4.01 -11.96
CA TRP A 373 13.20 -4.71 -10.88
C TRP A 373 12.22 -5.30 -9.85
N HIS A 374 11.24 -4.51 -9.41
CA HIS A 374 10.24 -4.96 -8.44
C HIS A 374 9.42 -6.14 -8.96
N GLN A 375 9.00 -6.11 -10.22
CA GLN A 375 8.26 -7.21 -10.85
C GLN A 375 9.07 -8.51 -10.91
N GLY A 376 10.39 -8.42 -11.05
CA GLY A 376 11.29 -9.59 -11.01
C GLY A 376 11.34 -10.27 -9.64
N ASN A 377 11.05 -9.55 -8.56
CA ASN A 377 11.12 -10.06 -7.18
C ASN A 377 9.84 -10.74 -6.68
N GLN A 378 8.74 -10.71 -7.43
CA GLN A 378 7.44 -11.33 -7.10
C GLN A 378 6.82 -10.89 -5.75
N GLU A 379 7.27 -9.77 -5.20
CA GLU A 379 6.69 -9.20 -3.98
C GLU A 379 5.55 -8.23 -4.33
N LYS A 380 4.41 -8.35 -3.64
CA LYS A 380 3.29 -7.42 -3.85
C LYS A 380 3.57 -6.03 -3.29
N ILE A 381 4.28 -5.98 -2.18
CA ILE A 381 4.61 -4.76 -1.45
C ILE A 381 6.09 -4.82 -1.10
N TYR A 382 6.80 -3.76 -1.42
CA TYR A 382 8.20 -3.55 -1.02
C TYR A 382 8.35 -2.15 -0.44
N TYR A 383 9.14 -2.02 0.64
CA TYR A 383 9.50 -0.71 1.17
C TYR A 383 10.91 -0.72 1.77
N SER A 384 11.60 0.39 1.60
CA SER A 384 12.93 0.63 2.16
C SER A 384 13.08 2.10 2.52
N ASP A 385 13.73 2.38 3.63
CA ASP A 385 14.14 3.73 4.04
C ASP A 385 15.61 4.05 3.69
N SER A 386 16.33 3.08 3.12
CA SER A 386 17.74 3.19 2.68
C SER A 386 17.93 2.91 1.18
N PHE A 387 16.89 3.08 0.38
CA PHE A 387 16.88 2.66 -1.02
C PHE A 387 17.95 3.36 -1.88
N LEU A 388 18.20 4.65 -1.63
CA LEU A 388 19.29 5.39 -2.30
C LEU A 388 20.66 4.83 -1.96
N ARG A 389 20.88 4.48 -0.68
CA ARG A 389 22.15 3.89 -0.25
C ARG A 389 22.37 2.50 -0.86
N ASP A 390 21.32 1.70 -0.92
CA ASP A 390 21.39 0.28 -1.29
C ASP A 390 21.33 0.10 -2.83
N HIS A 391 20.68 1.00 -3.57
CA HIS A 391 20.38 0.87 -5.00
C HIS A 391 20.66 2.16 -5.81
N GLY A 392 21.25 3.20 -5.22
CA GLY A 392 21.39 4.51 -5.84
C GLY A 392 22.14 4.48 -7.17
N GLU A 393 23.26 3.76 -7.24
CA GLU A 393 24.05 3.59 -8.46
C GLU A 393 23.33 2.75 -9.51
N GLN A 394 22.63 1.67 -9.08
CA GLN A 394 21.92 0.74 -9.95
C GLN A 394 20.81 1.44 -10.76
N PHE A 395 20.08 2.36 -10.15
CA PHE A 395 18.94 3.04 -10.76
C PHE A 395 19.19 4.52 -11.06
N ASN A 396 20.42 4.99 -10.90
CA ASN A 396 20.80 6.40 -11.07
C ASN A 396 19.87 7.36 -10.31
N LEU A 397 19.74 7.10 -8.99
CA LEU A 397 18.83 7.84 -8.13
C LEU A 397 19.45 9.15 -7.64
N ASP A 398 18.62 10.16 -7.54
CA ASP A 398 18.89 11.37 -6.78
C ASP A 398 18.34 11.30 -5.35
N THR A 399 18.48 12.36 -4.59
CA THR A 399 18.02 12.45 -3.20
C THR A 399 16.52 12.27 -3.03
N SER A 400 15.72 12.34 -4.10
CA SER A 400 14.27 12.11 -4.05
C SER A 400 13.90 10.63 -3.88
N GLY A 401 14.82 9.71 -4.22
CA GLY A 401 14.65 8.28 -4.14
C GLY A 401 15.25 7.63 -2.89
N ALA A 402 15.53 8.39 -1.83
CA ALA A 402 16.18 7.85 -0.63
C ALA A 402 15.33 6.82 0.11
N GLY A 403 14.03 7.02 0.18
CA GLY A 403 13.08 6.03 0.65
C GLY A 403 12.04 5.72 -0.42
N VAL A 404 11.69 4.45 -0.56
CA VAL A 404 10.68 3.98 -1.48
C VAL A 404 9.66 3.08 -0.80
N PHE A 405 8.41 3.19 -1.23
CA PHE A 405 7.34 2.25 -0.93
C PHE A 405 6.67 1.89 -2.25
N ILE A 406 6.63 0.60 -2.61
CA ILE A 406 6.11 0.10 -3.88
C ILE A 406 4.96 -0.85 -3.60
N ALA A 407 3.87 -0.71 -4.36
CA ALA A 407 2.75 -1.63 -4.37
C ALA A 407 2.40 -2.01 -5.81
N ASP A 408 2.43 -3.31 -6.11
CA ASP A 408 1.96 -3.89 -7.37
C ASP A 408 0.49 -4.29 -7.23
N LEU A 409 -0.34 -3.83 -8.16
CA LEU A 409 -1.79 -4.06 -8.15
C LEU A 409 -2.20 -5.37 -8.83
N GLU A 410 -1.32 -6.35 -8.96
CA GLU A 410 -1.60 -7.66 -9.59
C GLU A 410 -2.71 -7.67 -10.66
N GLY A 411 -2.32 -7.82 -11.89
CA GLY A 411 -3.25 -7.95 -13.02
C GLY A 411 -2.45 -8.07 -14.31
N THR A 412 -3.07 -8.49 -15.38
CA THR A 412 -2.47 -8.70 -16.71
C THR A 412 -1.80 -7.46 -17.32
N LYS A 413 -1.75 -6.33 -16.61
CA LYS A 413 -1.18 -5.07 -17.08
C LYS A 413 -0.39 -4.43 -15.95
N GLN A 414 0.89 -4.18 -16.16
CA GLN A 414 1.79 -3.46 -15.27
C GLN A 414 1.10 -2.25 -14.61
N GLN A 415 0.72 -2.37 -13.35
CA GLN A 415 0.07 -1.31 -12.57
C GLN A 415 0.80 -1.19 -11.23
N ILE A 416 1.69 -0.22 -11.14
CA ILE A 416 2.56 -0.04 -9.98
C ILE A 416 2.35 1.35 -9.39
N LEU A 417 2.18 1.38 -8.08
CA LEU A 417 2.14 2.59 -7.27
C LEU A 417 3.45 2.70 -6.50
N MET A 418 4.08 3.86 -6.54
CA MET A 418 5.32 4.12 -5.83
C MET A 418 5.21 5.42 -5.05
N TRP A 419 5.55 5.40 -3.77
CA TRP A 419 5.69 6.56 -2.91
C TRP A 419 7.16 6.76 -2.59
N PHE A 420 7.62 8.01 -2.61
CA PHE A 420 9.02 8.36 -2.41
C PHE A 420 9.20 9.32 -1.25
N ARG A 421 10.28 9.16 -0.52
CA ARG A 421 10.78 10.09 0.48
C ARG A 421 12.16 10.58 0.11
N ARG A 422 12.37 11.88 0.31
CA ARG A 422 13.68 12.50 0.12
C ARG A 422 14.68 12.03 1.16
N GLU A 423 15.95 12.17 0.83
CA GLU A 423 17.03 11.99 1.78
C GLU A 423 16.82 12.89 2.99
N TYR A 424 16.88 12.28 4.17
CA TYR A 424 16.85 12.97 5.44
C TYR A 424 18.27 12.93 6.03
N ARG A 425 19.03 14.00 5.85
CA ARG A 425 20.35 14.14 6.46
C ARG A 425 20.19 14.45 7.92
N ASP A 426 20.61 13.55 8.75
CA ASP A 426 20.64 13.72 10.21
C ASP A 426 21.91 13.05 10.76
N TYR A 427 22.28 13.47 11.95
CA TYR A 427 23.38 12.85 12.70
C TYR A 427 22.81 12.09 13.88
N ILE A 428 23.15 10.80 14.01
CA ILE A 428 22.92 10.12 15.28
C ILE A 428 23.99 10.61 16.26
N LYS A 429 23.50 11.22 17.33
CA LYS A 429 24.37 11.65 18.44
C LYS A 429 24.50 10.51 19.43
N TRP A 430 25.64 9.85 19.42
CA TRP A 430 25.94 8.79 20.38
C TRP A 430 26.59 9.37 21.64
N ALA A 431 26.23 8.83 22.81
CA ALA A 431 26.89 9.12 24.07
C ALA A 431 28.23 8.38 24.14
N GLY A 432 29.25 8.91 23.47
CA GLY A 432 30.59 8.32 23.35
C GLY A 432 30.68 7.16 22.32
N TYR A 433 31.90 6.69 22.11
CA TYR A 433 32.18 5.60 21.16
C TYR A 433 31.65 4.25 21.67
N ALA A 434 31.14 3.42 20.80
CA ALA A 434 30.40 2.19 21.18
C ALA A 434 31.28 1.03 21.65
N GLU A 435 32.59 1.03 21.35
CA GLU A 435 33.47 -0.09 21.71
C GLU A 435 33.78 -0.15 23.20
N LYS A 436 33.58 -1.32 23.75
CA LYS A 436 33.93 -1.66 25.14
C LYS A 436 35.13 -2.60 25.13
N THR A 437 36.11 -2.31 25.95
CA THR A 437 37.34 -3.13 26.09
C THR A 437 37.31 -3.93 27.38
N PRO A 438 37.82 -5.19 27.41
CA PRO A 438 38.01 -5.93 28.65
C PRO A 438 38.94 -5.20 29.62
N GLY A 439 38.63 -5.28 30.90
CA GLY A 439 39.45 -4.70 31.95
C GLY A 439 39.23 -5.36 33.30
N ASN A 440 40.16 -5.15 34.25
CA ASN A 440 39.98 -5.61 35.61
C ASN A 440 39.00 -4.75 36.38
N ILE A 441 37.95 -5.36 36.91
CA ILE A 441 36.93 -4.71 37.73
C ILE A 441 36.93 -5.37 39.10
N ASN A 442 37.00 -4.58 40.16
CA ASN A 442 36.82 -5.05 41.52
C ASN A 442 35.37 -5.50 41.73
N HIS A 443 35.12 -6.79 41.70
CA HIS A 443 33.81 -7.39 41.90
C HIS A 443 33.69 -7.84 43.37
N TYR A 444 33.20 -6.92 44.21
CA TYR A 444 33.00 -7.12 45.65
C TYR A 444 34.26 -7.61 46.39
N GLY A 445 35.40 -7.01 46.11
CA GLY A 445 36.69 -7.36 46.76
C GLY A 445 37.53 -8.37 45.98
N VAL A 446 37.02 -8.93 44.87
CA VAL A 446 37.76 -9.86 44.01
C VAL A 446 37.94 -9.21 42.63
N GLU A 447 39.18 -9.11 42.15
CA GLU A 447 39.45 -8.64 40.80
C GLU A 447 39.00 -9.70 39.77
N LYS A 448 38.11 -9.29 38.85
CA LYS A 448 37.65 -10.12 37.74
C LYS A 448 37.88 -9.39 36.41
N MET A 449 38.32 -10.13 35.39
CA MET A 449 38.40 -9.60 34.05
C MET A 449 36.98 -9.58 33.43
N MET A 450 36.45 -8.40 33.22
CA MET A 450 35.09 -8.18 32.72
C MET A 450 35.13 -7.12 31.62
N VAL A 451 34.06 -7.05 30.80
CA VAL A 451 33.92 -5.94 29.85
C VAL A 451 33.80 -4.63 30.61
N SER A 452 34.77 -3.74 30.41
CA SER A 452 34.82 -2.43 31.08
C SER A 452 33.63 -1.55 30.62
N PRO A 453 32.98 -0.83 31.54
CA PRO A 453 31.97 0.13 31.16
C PRO A 453 32.59 1.30 30.38
N ARG A 454 31.77 1.96 29.59
CA ARG A 454 32.16 3.13 28.82
C ARG A 454 32.87 4.18 29.70
N LYS A 455 33.97 4.72 29.21
CA LYS A 455 34.81 5.70 29.95
C LYS A 455 34.47 7.15 29.61
N SER A 456 33.88 7.41 28.43
CA SER A 456 33.54 8.75 27.96
C SER A 456 32.12 8.78 27.41
N PHE A 457 31.40 9.86 27.68
CA PHE A 457 30.08 10.18 27.16
C PHE A 457 30.15 11.35 26.17
N ALA A 458 31.36 11.79 25.76
CA ALA A 458 31.55 12.84 24.74
C ALA A 458 30.79 12.48 23.46
N ILE A 459 30.08 13.45 22.89
CA ILE A 459 29.20 13.23 21.73
C ILE A 459 30.00 12.75 20.53
N TYR A 460 29.66 11.58 20.03
CA TYR A 460 30.10 11.05 18.73
C TYR A 460 28.99 11.19 17.70
N LEU A 461 29.28 11.78 16.55
CA LEU A 461 28.33 11.99 15.47
C LEU A 461 28.48 10.89 14.40
N GLU A 462 27.44 10.15 14.16
CA GLU A 462 27.34 9.22 13.03
C GLU A 462 26.49 9.89 11.93
N ASP A 463 27.09 10.12 10.76
CA ASP A 463 26.41 10.70 9.61
C ASP A 463 25.52 9.66 8.93
N ILE A 464 24.27 10.00 8.72
CA ILE A 464 23.31 9.16 8.00
C ILE A 464 23.14 9.73 6.60
N GLN A 465 23.76 9.07 5.62
CA GLN A 465 23.61 9.42 4.20
C GLN A 465 22.79 8.36 3.45
N GLY A 466 22.09 8.79 2.40
CA GLY A 466 21.33 7.90 1.52
C GLY A 466 20.10 7.27 2.16
N LYS A 467 19.62 7.79 3.31
CA LYS A 467 18.42 7.30 3.99
C LYS A 467 17.33 8.36 4.05
N SER A 468 16.09 7.89 4.09
CA SER A 468 14.90 8.72 4.35
C SER A 468 14.41 8.55 5.80
N ARG A 469 13.36 9.29 6.16
CA ARG A 469 12.58 8.98 7.37
C ARG A 469 11.98 7.58 7.29
N HIS A 470 11.98 6.86 8.41
CA HIS A 470 11.49 5.48 8.48
C HIS A 470 9.99 5.37 8.17
N TRP A 471 9.59 4.37 7.34
CA TRP A 471 8.20 4.04 7.05
C TRP A 471 7.51 3.48 8.29
N GLN A 472 6.52 4.20 8.81
CA GLN A 472 5.78 3.79 10.01
C GLN A 472 4.76 2.71 9.68
N ASN A 473 4.39 1.88 10.66
CA ASN A 473 3.37 0.84 10.49
C ASN A 473 2.03 1.38 9.94
N LYS A 474 1.66 2.62 10.26
CA LYS A 474 0.46 3.25 9.70
C LYS A 474 0.52 3.39 8.19
N ASN A 475 1.70 3.67 7.60
CA ASN A 475 1.88 3.76 6.15
C ASN A 475 1.69 2.40 5.49
N ILE A 476 2.25 1.33 6.11
CA ILE A 476 2.12 -0.05 5.63
C ILE A 476 0.65 -0.46 5.63
N ILE A 477 -0.04 -0.31 6.76
CA ILE A 477 -1.46 -0.63 6.91
C ILE A 477 -2.33 0.17 5.93
N ALA A 478 -1.99 1.45 5.70
CA ALA A 478 -2.72 2.30 4.77
C ALA A 478 -2.63 1.78 3.33
N VAL A 479 -1.43 1.39 2.87
CA VAL A 479 -1.23 0.81 1.53
C VAL A 479 -1.89 -0.56 1.41
N GLU A 480 -1.74 -1.44 2.42
CA GLU A 480 -2.40 -2.75 2.44
C GLU A 480 -3.93 -2.66 2.32
N LYS A 481 -4.55 -1.62 2.91
CA LYS A 481 -6.00 -1.38 2.81
C LYS A 481 -6.39 -0.68 1.50
N LEU A 482 -5.49 0.09 0.90
CA LEU A 482 -5.73 0.80 -0.35
C LEU A 482 -5.78 -0.14 -1.56
N ILE A 483 -4.90 -1.16 -1.60
CA ILE A 483 -4.81 -2.12 -2.71
C ILE A 483 -6.17 -2.80 -2.98
N PRO A 484 -6.85 -3.42 -2.01
CA PRO A 484 -8.17 -4.04 -2.22
C PRO A 484 -9.22 -3.07 -2.75
N LEU A 485 -9.23 -1.81 -2.28
CA LEU A 485 -10.15 -0.78 -2.76
C LEU A 485 -9.95 -0.50 -4.26
N ILE A 486 -8.71 -0.40 -4.71
CA ILE A 486 -8.39 -0.18 -6.12
C ILE A 486 -8.78 -1.39 -6.97
N LEU A 487 -8.49 -2.61 -6.50
CA LEU A 487 -8.84 -3.85 -7.19
C LEU A 487 -10.37 -4.05 -7.29
N GLU A 488 -11.12 -3.76 -6.23
CA GLU A 488 -12.59 -3.79 -6.22
C GLU A 488 -13.16 -2.87 -7.32
N THR A 489 -12.58 -1.68 -7.46
CA THR A 489 -12.96 -0.71 -8.50
C THR A 489 -12.67 -1.26 -9.89
N SER A 490 -11.50 -1.88 -10.10
CA SER A 490 -11.13 -2.51 -11.37
C SER A 490 -12.12 -3.59 -11.79
N VAL A 491 -12.49 -4.47 -10.86
CA VAL A 491 -13.49 -5.54 -11.08
C VAL A 491 -14.86 -4.95 -11.41
N SER A 492 -15.26 -3.89 -10.71
CA SER A 492 -16.55 -3.22 -10.95
C SER A 492 -16.60 -2.61 -12.37
N HIS A 493 -15.55 -1.93 -12.82
CA HIS A 493 -15.44 -1.40 -14.18
C HIS A 493 -15.50 -2.51 -15.24
N SER A 494 -14.77 -3.60 -15.01
CA SER A 494 -14.77 -4.74 -15.94
C SER A 494 -16.17 -5.35 -16.07
N LYS A 495 -16.90 -5.54 -14.97
CA LYS A 495 -18.27 -6.02 -14.99
C LYS A 495 -19.22 -5.08 -15.74
N LYS A 496 -19.07 -3.75 -15.55
CA LYS A 496 -19.88 -2.76 -16.25
C LYS A 496 -19.64 -2.79 -17.76
N ILE A 497 -18.38 -2.93 -18.17
CA ILE A 497 -18.02 -3.05 -19.60
C ILE A 497 -18.62 -4.33 -20.20
N LEU A 498 -18.54 -5.46 -19.51
CA LEU A 498 -19.13 -6.72 -19.97
C LEU A 498 -20.64 -6.58 -20.13
N HIS A 499 -21.34 -6.01 -19.15
CA HIS A 499 -22.78 -5.79 -19.20
C HIS A 499 -23.20 -4.89 -20.37
N LEU A 500 -22.47 -3.77 -20.58
CA LEU A 500 -22.75 -2.88 -21.72
C LEU A 500 -22.50 -3.58 -23.07
N ASN A 501 -21.50 -4.45 -23.17
CA ASN A 501 -21.25 -5.22 -24.39
C ASN A 501 -22.36 -6.23 -24.65
N GLU A 502 -22.88 -6.92 -23.62
CA GLU A 502 -24.02 -7.82 -23.75
C GLU A 502 -25.29 -7.08 -24.18
N GLU A 503 -25.56 -5.91 -23.60
CA GLU A 503 -26.69 -5.07 -23.97
C GLU A 503 -26.58 -4.60 -25.42
N LEU A 504 -25.39 -4.13 -25.86
CA LEU A 504 -25.13 -3.75 -27.26
C LEU A 504 -25.33 -4.91 -28.22
N LYS A 505 -24.89 -6.12 -27.84
CA LYS A 505 -25.09 -7.34 -28.66
C LYS A 505 -26.58 -7.65 -28.80
N SER A 506 -27.32 -7.64 -27.69
CA SER A 506 -28.78 -7.89 -27.70
C SER A 506 -29.53 -6.88 -28.56
N LEU A 507 -29.24 -5.60 -28.41
CA LEU A 507 -29.85 -4.56 -29.24
C LEU A 507 -29.54 -4.72 -30.74
N ASN A 508 -28.33 -5.18 -31.06
CA ASN A 508 -27.94 -5.43 -32.45
C ASN A 508 -28.70 -6.62 -33.05
N GLU A 509 -28.86 -7.71 -32.28
CA GLU A 509 -29.65 -8.89 -32.67
C GLU A 509 -31.14 -8.55 -32.87
N GLU A 510 -31.68 -7.71 -31.98
CA GLU A 510 -33.07 -7.24 -32.09
C GLU A 510 -33.27 -6.40 -33.35
N LEU A 511 -32.33 -5.50 -33.69
CA LEU A 511 -32.38 -4.70 -34.90
C LEU A 511 -32.34 -5.55 -36.18
N ASP A 512 -31.53 -6.60 -36.19
CA ASP A 512 -31.44 -7.53 -37.33
C ASP A 512 -32.74 -8.35 -37.49
N SER A 513 -33.32 -8.82 -36.40
CA SER A 513 -34.61 -9.54 -36.38
C SER A 513 -35.73 -8.64 -36.89
N PHE A 514 -35.79 -7.39 -36.42
CA PHE A 514 -36.78 -6.39 -36.84
C PHE A 514 -36.71 -6.10 -38.33
N SER A 515 -35.49 -5.92 -38.87
CA SER A 515 -35.26 -5.67 -40.31
C SER A 515 -35.75 -6.83 -41.17
N TYR A 516 -35.51 -8.07 -40.70
CA TYR A 516 -35.97 -9.29 -41.41
C TYR A 516 -37.50 -9.38 -41.42
N THR A 517 -38.16 -9.19 -40.27
CA THR A 517 -39.60 -9.30 -40.10
C THR A 517 -40.33 -8.25 -40.96
N ILE A 518 -39.92 -6.98 -40.92
CA ILE A 518 -40.50 -5.95 -41.74
C ILE A 518 -40.40 -6.27 -43.23
N SER A 519 -39.26 -6.76 -43.67
CA SER A 519 -39.07 -7.07 -45.07
C SER A 519 -39.93 -8.23 -45.53
N HIS A 520 -40.16 -9.22 -44.69
CA HIS A 520 -41.05 -10.35 -44.98
C HIS A 520 -42.51 -9.88 -45.05
N ASP A 521 -42.94 -9.09 -44.08
CA ASP A 521 -44.35 -8.67 -43.92
C ASP A 521 -44.74 -7.62 -44.95
N LEU A 522 -43.82 -6.83 -45.47
CA LEU A 522 -44.05 -5.91 -46.58
C LEU A 522 -43.96 -6.64 -47.94
N GLY A 523 -43.18 -7.69 -48.09
CA GLY A 523 -42.99 -8.45 -49.31
C GLY A 523 -44.28 -9.11 -49.78
N THR A 524 -45.04 -9.69 -48.85
CA THR A 524 -46.30 -10.38 -49.13
C THR A 524 -47.37 -9.46 -49.78
N PRO A 525 -47.73 -8.29 -49.19
CA PRO A 525 -48.72 -7.41 -49.79
C PRO A 525 -48.25 -6.79 -51.11
N LEU A 526 -46.96 -6.49 -51.26
CA LEU A 526 -46.40 -6.03 -52.54
C LEU A 526 -46.56 -7.06 -53.68
N THR A 527 -46.30 -8.33 -53.37
CA THR A 527 -46.47 -9.44 -54.29
C THR A 527 -47.92 -9.56 -54.73
N VAL A 528 -48.88 -9.45 -53.78
CA VAL A 528 -50.35 -9.46 -54.08
C VAL A 528 -50.74 -8.27 -54.94
N MET A 529 -50.25 -7.07 -54.61
CA MET A 529 -50.53 -5.86 -55.44
C MET A 529 -49.95 -6.02 -56.84
N LYS A 530 -48.76 -6.53 -56.99
CA LYS A 530 -48.13 -6.81 -58.28
C LYS A 530 -48.96 -7.77 -59.13
N LEU A 531 -49.38 -8.89 -58.54
CA LEU A 531 -50.21 -9.89 -59.23
C LEU A 531 -51.52 -9.30 -59.67
N ASN A 532 -52.25 -8.51 -58.83
CA ASN A 532 -53.47 -7.87 -59.15
C ASN A 532 -53.29 -6.84 -60.28
N ALA A 533 -52.22 -6.05 -60.25
CA ALA A 533 -51.95 -5.07 -61.33
C ALA A 533 -51.65 -5.74 -62.66
N GLN A 534 -50.89 -6.89 -62.64
CA GLN A 534 -50.61 -7.70 -63.84
C GLN A 534 -51.88 -8.35 -64.39
N LEU A 535 -52.76 -8.88 -63.54
CA LEU A 535 -54.07 -9.44 -63.97
C LEU A 535 -54.93 -8.37 -64.60
N LEU A 536 -54.99 -7.19 -64.01
CA LEU A 536 -55.76 -6.04 -64.58
C LEU A 536 -55.13 -5.56 -65.92
N GLN A 537 -53.81 -5.52 -66.04
CA GLN A 537 -53.05 -5.20 -67.24
C GLN A 537 -53.40 -6.16 -68.37
N ASN A 538 -53.50 -7.43 -68.07
CA ASN A 538 -53.88 -8.43 -69.09
C ASN A 538 -55.35 -8.39 -69.48
N SER A 539 -56.26 -8.05 -68.58
CA SER A 539 -57.73 -7.97 -68.83
C SER A 539 -58.12 -6.71 -69.54
N GLN A 540 -57.42 -5.62 -69.39
CA GLN A 540 -57.78 -4.25 -69.93
C GLN A 540 -56.87 -3.86 -71.13
N ARG A 541 -56.49 -4.79 -72.01
CA ARG A 541 -55.56 -4.56 -73.14
C ARG A 541 -56.01 -3.49 -74.16
N SER A 542 -57.30 -3.14 -74.20
CA SER A 542 -57.84 -2.27 -75.17
C SER A 542 -57.88 -0.77 -74.78
N ASN A 543 -57.49 -0.44 -73.54
CA ASN A 543 -57.51 0.97 -73.04
C ASN A 543 -56.09 1.48 -72.77
N PRO A 544 -55.52 2.33 -73.64
CA PRO A 544 -54.12 2.80 -73.51
C PRO A 544 -53.86 3.64 -72.26
N GLU A 545 -54.87 4.33 -71.71
CA GLU A 545 -54.70 5.13 -70.50
C GLU A 545 -54.61 4.25 -69.23
N VAL A 546 -55.45 3.23 -69.17
CA VAL A 546 -55.41 2.23 -68.05
C VAL A 546 -54.12 1.46 -68.12
N GLN A 547 -53.66 1.08 -69.31
CA GLN A 547 -52.36 0.39 -69.44
C GLN A 547 -51.20 1.24 -68.94
N ARG A 548 -51.16 2.56 -69.24
CA ARG A 548 -50.09 3.42 -68.70
C ARG A 548 -50.16 3.56 -67.19
N LYS A 549 -51.34 3.67 -66.58
CA LYS A 549 -51.54 3.78 -65.16
C LYS A 549 -51.10 2.45 -64.46
N LEU A 550 -51.46 1.28 -64.98
CA LEU A 550 -51.06 -0.03 -64.44
C LEU A 550 -49.60 -0.24 -64.60
N GLN A 551 -49.00 0.19 -65.71
CA GLN A 551 -47.54 0.10 -65.89
C GLN A 551 -46.77 0.96 -64.90
N SER A 552 -47.34 2.17 -64.56
CA SER A 552 -46.75 3.01 -63.47
C SER A 552 -46.88 2.34 -62.10
N ILE A 553 -48.03 1.73 -61.79
CA ILE A 553 -48.22 1.01 -60.51
C ILE A 553 -47.26 -0.15 -60.39
N LEU A 554 -47.11 -0.95 -61.44
CA LEU A 554 -46.15 -2.09 -61.43
C LEU A 554 -44.72 -1.61 -61.26
N HIS A 555 -44.34 -0.52 -61.87
CA HIS A 555 -43.06 0.11 -61.73
C HIS A 555 -42.78 0.57 -60.32
N GLU A 556 -43.76 1.20 -59.63
CA GLU A 556 -43.62 1.59 -58.22
C GLU A 556 -43.52 0.39 -57.30
N ILE A 557 -44.27 -0.68 -57.53
CA ILE A 557 -44.17 -1.93 -56.74
C ILE A 557 -42.80 -2.57 -56.92
N GLU A 558 -42.25 -2.62 -58.12
CA GLU A 558 -40.90 -3.13 -58.39
C GLU A 558 -39.85 -2.26 -57.68
N GLY A 559 -40.04 -0.96 -57.65
CA GLY A 559 -39.21 -0.04 -56.90
C GLY A 559 -39.20 -0.32 -55.39
N MET A 560 -40.38 -0.59 -54.81
CA MET A 560 -40.52 -0.95 -53.39
C MET A 560 -39.90 -2.32 -53.06
N GLU A 561 -40.11 -3.33 -53.90
CA GLU A 561 -39.47 -4.64 -53.74
C GLU A 561 -37.94 -4.54 -53.78
N GLN A 562 -37.41 -3.71 -54.69
CA GLN A 562 -35.96 -3.51 -54.76
C GLN A 562 -35.42 -2.75 -53.53
N MET A 563 -36.14 -1.75 -53.07
CA MET A 563 -35.78 -1.01 -51.86
C MET A 563 -35.73 -1.93 -50.64
N MET A 564 -36.69 -2.80 -50.48
CA MET A 564 -36.81 -3.77 -49.42
C MET A 564 -35.65 -4.81 -49.45
N ARG A 565 -35.33 -5.35 -50.65
CA ARG A 565 -34.15 -6.22 -50.83
C ARG A 565 -32.86 -5.51 -50.43
N ASN A 566 -32.72 -4.23 -50.76
CA ASN A 566 -31.54 -3.45 -50.45
C ASN A 566 -31.39 -3.23 -48.91
N VAL A 567 -32.52 -2.99 -48.20
CA VAL A 567 -32.51 -2.85 -46.72
C VAL A 567 -32.10 -4.19 -46.05
N LEU A 568 -32.68 -5.30 -46.53
CA LEU A 568 -32.26 -6.64 -46.05
C LEU A 568 -30.78 -6.94 -46.29
N GLN A 569 -30.24 -6.55 -47.42
CA GLN A 569 -28.85 -6.69 -47.73
C GLN A 569 -27.95 -5.88 -46.82
N LEU A 570 -28.37 -4.64 -46.48
CA LEU A 570 -27.67 -3.80 -45.53
C LEU A 570 -27.66 -4.39 -44.11
N SER A 571 -28.77 -5.00 -43.66
CA SER A 571 -28.85 -5.69 -42.37
C SER A 571 -27.96 -6.96 -42.37
N ARG A 572 -28.10 -7.84 -43.37
CA ARG A 572 -27.33 -9.08 -43.48
C ARG A 572 -25.82 -8.88 -43.68
N ALA A 573 -25.43 -7.77 -44.29
CA ALA A 573 -24.01 -7.40 -44.42
C ALA A 573 -23.29 -7.25 -43.07
N LYS A 574 -24.01 -7.16 -41.92
CA LYS A 574 -23.43 -7.14 -40.58
C LYS A 574 -23.14 -8.55 -39.98
N SER A 575 -23.97 -9.56 -40.29
CA SER A 575 -24.10 -10.79 -39.50
C SER A 575 -23.51 -12.07 -40.14
N SER A 576 -23.18 -12.08 -41.47
CA SER A 576 -22.65 -13.27 -42.14
C SER A 576 -21.16 -13.46 -41.86
N GLU A 577 -20.71 -14.71 -41.70
CA GLU A 577 -19.28 -15.04 -41.64
C GLU A 577 -18.55 -14.60 -42.92
N LEU A 578 -17.43 -13.91 -42.78
CA LEU A 578 -16.62 -13.40 -43.90
C LEU A 578 -15.76 -14.54 -44.44
N LYS A 579 -16.01 -14.96 -45.66
CA LYS A 579 -15.20 -15.97 -46.36
C LYS A 579 -14.27 -15.29 -47.36
N THR A 580 -13.10 -14.89 -46.88
CA THR A 580 -12.09 -14.22 -47.72
C THR A 580 -11.22 -15.22 -48.45
N GLU A 581 -11.09 -15.02 -49.75
CA GLU A 581 -10.20 -15.77 -50.65
C GLU A 581 -9.50 -14.83 -51.64
N VAL A 582 -8.37 -15.26 -52.21
CA VAL A 582 -7.71 -14.48 -53.26
C VAL A 582 -8.49 -14.68 -54.56
N ILE A 583 -9.07 -13.59 -55.04
CA ILE A 583 -9.95 -13.61 -56.21
C ILE A 583 -9.25 -12.96 -57.39
N SER A 584 -9.22 -13.70 -58.53
CA SER A 584 -8.80 -13.15 -59.79
C SER A 584 -9.89 -12.19 -60.29
N THR A 585 -9.59 -10.93 -60.27
CA THR A 585 -10.60 -9.84 -60.50
C THR A 585 -10.94 -9.65 -61.95
N ARG A 586 -10.04 -9.95 -62.91
CA ARG A 586 -10.28 -9.77 -64.33
C ARG A 586 -11.48 -10.57 -64.86
N PRO A 587 -11.59 -11.90 -64.65
CA PRO A 587 -12.77 -12.66 -65.07
C PRO A 587 -14.07 -12.19 -64.41
N LEU A 588 -14.00 -11.77 -63.17
CA LEU A 588 -15.13 -11.25 -62.39
C LEU A 588 -15.62 -9.94 -62.99
N ILE A 589 -14.73 -8.99 -63.28
CA ILE A 589 -15.07 -7.68 -63.90
C ILE A 589 -15.64 -7.88 -65.30
N GLU A 590 -15.03 -8.75 -66.12
CA GLU A 590 -15.53 -9.06 -67.46
C GLU A 590 -16.94 -9.65 -67.42
N LYS A 591 -17.24 -10.54 -66.47
CA LYS A 591 -18.58 -11.07 -66.23
C LYS A 591 -19.56 -9.97 -65.82
N VAL A 592 -19.17 -9.13 -64.83
CA VAL A 592 -20.00 -7.99 -64.36
C VAL A 592 -20.30 -7.03 -65.53
N VAL A 593 -19.30 -6.73 -66.34
CA VAL A 593 -19.48 -5.86 -67.52
C VAL A 593 -20.50 -6.47 -68.49
N ALA A 594 -20.43 -7.79 -68.76
CA ALA A 594 -21.41 -8.45 -69.61
C ALA A 594 -22.82 -8.39 -69.04
N ASP A 595 -22.99 -8.67 -67.75
CA ASP A 595 -24.29 -8.62 -67.05
C ASP A 595 -24.88 -7.21 -67.05
N VAL A 596 -24.04 -6.17 -66.77
CA VAL A 596 -24.45 -4.76 -66.79
C VAL A 596 -24.88 -4.30 -68.20
N ARG A 597 -24.18 -4.71 -69.26
CA ARG A 597 -24.57 -4.42 -70.65
C ARG A 597 -25.95 -4.99 -70.99
N LEU A 598 -26.21 -6.24 -70.61
CA LEU A 598 -27.52 -6.85 -70.81
C LEU A 598 -28.62 -6.15 -70.02
N THR A 599 -28.33 -5.77 -68.80
CA THR A 599 -29.32 -5.12 -67.91
C THR A 599 -29.75 -3.72 -68.40
N PHE A 600 -28.80 -2.93 -68.89
CA PHE A 600 -29.06 -1.56 -69.33
C PHE A 600 -29.25 -1.39 -70.84
N GLY A 601 -29.14 -2.48 -71.63
CA GLY A 601 -29.25 -2.42 -73.10
C GLY A 601 -28.20 -1.52 -73.73
N SER A 602 -26.99 -1.48 -73.18
CA SER A 602 -25.95 -0.48 -73.43
C SER A 602 -24.82 -1.04 -74.34
N ASP A 603 -25.22 -1.65 -75.47
CA ASP A 603 -24.26 -2.20 -76.44
C ASP A 603 -23.33 -1.13 -77.07
N HIS A 604 -23.68 0.12 -77.00
CA HIS A 604 -22.90 1.23 -77.52
C HIS A 604 -21.89 1.83 -76.50
N THR A 605 -21.88 1.38 -75.24
CA THR A 605 -20.95 1.86 -74.25
C THR A 605 -19.57 1.23 -74.42
N ILE A 606 -18.55 2.04 -74.61
CA ILE A 606 -17.16 1.59 -74.71
C ILE A 606 -16.63 1.39 -73.31
N ILE A 607 -16.20 0.17 -72.95
CA ILE A 607 -15.65 -0.16 -71.63
C ILE A 607 -14.23 -0.69 -71.82
N HIS A 608 -13.25 0.05 -71.30
CA HIS A 608 -11.84 -0.35 -71.27
C HIS A 608 -11.54 -0.96 -69.93
N VAL A 609 -10.97 -2.18 -69.95
CA VAL A 609 -10.54 -2.91 -68.75
C VAL A 609 -9.06 -3.18 -68.88
N ASP A 610 -8.27 -2.42 -68.10
CA ASP A 610 -6.83 -2.53 -68.09
C ASP A 610 -6.35 -3.44 -66.95
N ASN A 611 -5.21 -3.20 -66.36
CA ASN A 611 -4.61 -4.01 -65.31
C ASN A 611 -5.60 -4.34 -64.18
N CYS A 612 -5.72 -5.61 -63.81
CA CYS A 612 -6.67 -6.12 -62.81
C CYS A 612 -5.96 -7.01 -61.80
N PRO A 613 -5.23 -6.43 -60.84
CA PRO A 613 -4.52 -7.25 -59.82
C PRO A 613 -5.55 -7.97 -58.92
N ASP A 614 -5.16 -9.15 -58.47
CA ASP A 614 -5.99 -9.99 -57.61
C ASP A 614 -6.21 -9.30 -56.23
N VAL A 615 -7.36 -9.53 -55.59
CA VAL A 615 -7.69 -8.98 -54.27
C VAL A 615 -8.10 -10.09 -53.29
N LEU A 616 -7.85 -9.86 -52.01
CA LEU A 616 -8.34 -10.72 -50.94
C LEU A 616 -9.72 -10.22 -50.53
N ALA A 617 -10.77 -10.98 -50.91
CA ALA A 617 -12.15 -10.56 -50.63
C ALA A 617 -13.11 -11.76 -50.55
N ASP A 618 -14.34 -11.52 -50.12
CA ASP A 618 -15.45 -12.45 -50.32
C ASP A 618 -16.00 -12.30 -51.74
N HIS A 619 -16.13 -13.39 -52.47
CA HIS A 619 -16.53 -13.41 -53.86
C HIS A 619 -17.89 -12.71 -54.10
N THR A 620 -18.87 -12.96 -53.24
CA THR A 620 -20.22 -12.38 -53.35
C THR A 620 -20.18 -10.86 -53.10
N MET A 621 -19.46 -10.43 -52.08
CA MET A 621 -19.30 -9.00 -51.76
C MET A 621 -18.56 -8.25 -52.86
N LEU A 622 -17.47 -8.83 -53.37
CA LEU A 622 -16.68 -8.25 -54.43
C LEU A 622 -17.51 -8.07 -55.71
N THR A 623 -18.24 -9.13 -56.09
CA THR A 623 -19.16 -9.09 -57.26
C THR A 623 -20.18 -7.94 -57.10
N GLN A 624 -20.79 -7.81 -55.93
CA GLN A 624 -21.80 -6.78 -55.65
C GLN A 624 -21.19 -5.36 -55.66
N ILE A 625 -19.97 -5.18 -55.17
CA ILE A 625 -19.24 -3.91 -55.22
C ILE A 625 -19.07 -3.48 -56.66
N PHE A 626 -18.48 -4.36 -57.52
CA PHE A 626 -18.28 -4.01 -58.92
C PHE A 626 -19.58 -3.85 -59.68
N GLN A 627 -20.61 -4.67 -59.46
CA GLN A 627 -21.94 -4.49 -60.09
C GLN A 627 -22.55 -3.13 -59.79
N ASN A 628 -22.49 -2.66 -58.55
CA ASN A 628 -23.03 -1.35 -58.17
C ASN A 628 -22.22 -0.19 -58.78
N VAL A 629 -20.88 -0.26 -58.73
CA VAL A 629 -20.04 0.86 -59.21
C VAL A 629 -20.02 0.91 -60.74
N ILE A 630 -19.82 -0.24 -61.42
CA ILE A 630 -19.83 -0.30 -62.87
C ILE A 630 -21.25 -0.04 -63.45
N GLY A 631 -22.29 -0.55 -62.77
CA GLY A 631 -23.69 -0.26 -63.13
C GLY A 631 -24.03 1.22 -63.04
N ASN A 632 -23.51 1.92 -62.01
CA ASN A 632 -23.64 3.38 -61.89
C ASN A 632 -22.89 4.10 -63.02
N ALA A 633 -21.65 3.71 -63.32
CA ALA A 633 -20.86 4.28 -64.41
C ALA A 633 -21.58 4.16 -65.79
N VAL A 634 -22.11 2.96 -66.13
CA VAL A 634 -22.88 2.76 -67.34
C VAL A 634 -24.17 3.61 -67.36
N LYS A 635 -24.89 3.62 -66.28
CA LYS A 635 -26.16 4.33 -66.16
C LYS A 635 -25.98 5.84 -66.31
N TYR A 636 -25.02 6.45 -65.64
CA TYR A 636 -24.84 7.90 -65.61
C TYR A 636 -24.05 8.43 -66.82
N SER A 637 -23.33 7.58 -67.55
CA SER A 637 -22.73 7.94 -68.86
C SER A 637 -23.68 7.78 -70.05
N SER A 638 -24.83 7.11 -69.86
CA SER A 638 -25.76 6.73 -71.00
C SER A 638 -26.28 7.92 -71.83
N LYS A 639 -26.15 9.14 -71.36
CA LYS A 639 -26.55 10.37 -72.09
C LYS A 639 -25.35 11.11 -72.70
N ALA A 640 -24.15 10.59 -72.58
CA ALA A 640 -22.96 11.14 -73.26
C ALA A 640 -23.00 10.80 -74.77
N ASP A 641 -22.40 11.61 -75.64
CA ASP A 641 -22.34 11.38 -77.05
C ASP A 641 -21.70 10.03 -77.42
N ILE A 642 -20.62 9.67 -76.71
CA ILE A 642 -19.95 8.39 -76.78
C ILE A 642 -19.69 7.91 -75.33
N PRO A 643 -20.62 7.11 -74.73
CA PRO A 643 -20.44 6.61 -73.36
C PRO A 643 -19.16 5.78 -73.26
N THR A 644 -18.23 6.22 -72.36
CA THR A 644 -16.92 5.56 -72.21
C THR A 644 -16.61 5.38 -70.72
N ILE A 645 -16.18 4.17 -70.38
CA ILE A 645 -15.80 3.82 -68.97
C ILE A 645 -14.41 3.21 -69.01
N TYR A 646 -13.57 3.65 -68.06
CA TYR A 646 -12.22 3.11 -67.86
C TYR A 646 -12.16 2.41 -66.51
N ILE A 647 -11.75 1.17 -66.48
CA ILE A 647 -11.54 0.34 -65.26
C ILE A 647 -10.09 -0.05 -65.22
N SER A 648 -9.33 0.35 -64.23
CA SER A 648 -7.93 -0.01 -64.05
C SER A 648 -7.62 -0.26 -62.58
N GLY A 649 -6.75 -1.29 -62.31
CA GLY A 649 -6.26 -1.58 -60.99
C GLY A 649 -4.75 -1.41 -60.90
N GLN A 650 -4.26 -0.96 -59.76
CA GLN A 650 -2.84 -0.89 -59.48
C GLN A 650 -2.55 -1.24 -58.02
N GLN A 651 -1.38 -1.80 -57.77
CA GLN A 651 -0.90 -1.96 -56.41
C GLN A 651 -0.22 -0.66 -55.97
N ASP A 652 -0.61 -0.17 -54.82
CA ASP A 652 -0.03 1.00 -54.19
C ASP A 652 0.31 0.68 -52.72
N GLY A 653 1.58 0.30 -52.52
CA GLY A 653 2.06 -0.15 -51.21
C GLY A 653 1.29 -1.38 -50.71
N ASP A 654 0.62 -1.19 -49.57
CA ASP A 654 -0.16 -2.26 -48.87
C ASP A 654 -1.60 -2.36 -49.34
N ARG A 655 -1.98 -1.68 -50.44
CA ARG A 655 -3.35 -1.67 -50.98
C ARG A 655 -3.39 -1.93 -52.46
N ILE A 656 -4.50 -2.50 -52.90
CA ILE A 656 -4.86 -2.62 -54.30
C ILE A 656 -5.94 -1.58 -54.59
N LEU A 657 -5.64 -0.64 -55.50
CA LEU A 657 -6.54 0.46 -55.89
C LEU A 657 -7.21 0.16 -57.21
N TYR A 658 -8.51 0.06 -57.26
CA TYR A 658 -9.30 0.02 -58.50
C TYR A 658 -9.93 1.39 -58.78
N ARG A 659 -9.65 1.97 -59.96
CA ARG A 659 -10.23 3.18 -60.47
C ARG A 659 -11.26 2.87 -61.51
N ILE A 660 -12.48 3.34 -61.33
CA ILE A 660 -13.58 3.22 -62.26
C ILE A 660 -14.02 4.62 -62.63
N ARG A 661 -13.66 5.05 -63.85
CA ARG A 661 -13.93 6.39 -64.37
C ARG A 661 -14.95 6.34 -65.50
N ASP A 662 -16.00 7.15 -65.45
CA ASP A 662 -16.96 7.36 -66.48
C ASP A 662 -16.89 8.81 -67.04
N ASN A 663 -17.44 9.05 -68.23
CA ASN A 663 -17.59 10.35 -68.85
C ASN A 663 -19.04 10.88 -68.74
N GLY A 664 -19.75 10.50 -67.70
CA GLY A 664 -21.16 10.87 -67.48
C GLY A 664 -21.40 12.27 -66.93
N ILE A 665 -22.52 12.43 -66.23
CA ILE A 665 -23.02 13.70 -65.71
C ILE A 665 -22.17 14.30 -64.58
N GLY A 666 -21.22 13.57 -64.01
CA GLY A 666 -20.40 14.00 -62.88
C GLY A 666 -21.18 14.13 -61.57
N ILE A 667 -20.46 14.48 -60.52
CA ILE A 667 -20.99 14.69 -59.16
C ILE A 667 -20.60 16.10 -58.70
N PRO A 668 -21.53 16.97 -58.31
CA PRO A 668 -21.20 18.29 -57.79
C PRO A 668 -20.44 18.22 -56.46
N PRO A 669 -19.38 19.03 -56.25
CA PRO A 669 -18.55 18.95 -55.04
C PRO A 669 -19.29 19.09 -53.72
N HIS A 670 -20.35 19.90 -53.68
CA HIS A 670 -21.17 20.12 -52.48
C HIS A 670 -22.01 18.90 -52.08
N GLU A 671 -22.15 17.92 -52.96
CA GLU A 671 -22.92 16.69 -52.72
C GLU A 671 -22.07 15.51 -52.28
N TYR A 672 -20.72 15.61 -52.28
CA TYR A 672 -19.81 14.49 -51.85
C TYR A 672 -20.09 13.96 -50.47
N ALA A 673 -20.41 14.83 -49.50
CA ALA A 673 -20.73 14.43 -48.12
C ALA A 673 -22.01 13.57 -48.01
N ASN A 674 -22.82 13.55 -49.03
CA ASN A 674 -24.10 12.85 -49.06
C ASN A 674 -24.08 11.57 -49.91
N LEU A 675 -22.99 11.31 -50.64
CA LEU A 675 -22.88 10.19 -51.62
C LEU A 675 -23.17 8.81 -51.04
N PHE A 676 -22.75 8.58 -49.79
CA PHE A 676 -22.87 7.28 -49.12
C PHE A 676 -24.04 7.20 -48.13
N LYS A 677 -24.86 8.27 -48.03
CA LYS A 677 -26.07 8.26 -47.20
C LYS A 677 -27.17 7.42 -47.84
N ILE A 678 -27.85 6.63 -47.05
CA ILE A 678 -28.95 5.74 -47.51
C ILE A 678 -30.12 6.59 -48.00
N PHE A 679 -30.74 6.19 -49.12
CA PHE A 679 -31.87 6.88 -49.79
C PHE A 679 -31.57 8.29 -50.33
N THR A 680 -30.31 8.67 -50.41
CA THR A 680 -29.93 9.97 -50.97
C THR A 680 -29.74 9.88 -52.48
N ARG A 681 -30.39 10.77 -53.23
CA ARG A 681 -30.21 10.94 -54.66
C ARG A 681 -29.75 12.36 -54.94
N LEU A 682 -28.71 12.48 -55.76
CA LEU A 682 -28.16 13.78 -56.12
C LEU A 682 -29.13 14.52 -57.06
N ASP A 683 -29.15 15.87 -56.99
CA ASP A 683 -30.07 16.67 -57.75
C ASP A 683 -29.90 16.49 -59.25
N ASN A 684 -28.70 16.36 -59.76
CA ASN A 684 -28.40 16.13 -61.18
C ASN A 684 -28.72 14.70 -61.67
N ALA A 685 -29.01 13.76 -60.77
CA ALA A 685 -29.34 12.37 -61.07
C ALA A 685 -30.87 12.09 -61.13
N ARG A 686 -31.75 13.10 -60.95
CA ARG A 686 -33.22 12.92 -60.93
C ARG A 686 -33.81 12.37 -62.22
N GLY A 687 -33.12 12.51 -63.36
CA GLY A 687 -33.51 11.96 -64.66
C GLY A 687 -33.10 10.53 -64.94
N PHE A 688 -32.49 9.83 -63.98
CA PHE A 688 -32.05 8.42 -64.11
C PHE A 688 -32.77 7.56 -63.07
N GLN A 689 -33.03 6.30 -63.39
CA GLN A 689 -33.68 5.32 -62.54
C GLN A 689 -32.75 4.92 -61.33
N GLY A 690 -33.28 4.79 -60.12
CA GLY A 690 -32.53 4.26 -58.96
C GLY A 690 -33.00 4.76 -57.62
N ASN A 691 -32.73 3.97 -56.55
CA ASN A 691 -33.30 4.13 -55.19
C ASN A 691 -32.32 4.79 -54.18
N GLY A 692 -31.13 5.22 -54.59
CA GLY A 692 -30.14 5.87 -53.71
C GLY A 692 -29.49 4.97 -52.63
N VAL A 693 -29.49 3.64 -52.83
CA VAL A 693 -28.96 2.68 -51.84
C VAL A 693 -27.64 2.02 -52.29
N GLY A 694 -27.40 1.99 -53.61
CA GLY A 694 -26.25 1.21 -54.17
C GLY A 694 -24.88 1.63 -53.59
N LEU A 695 -24.55 2.92 -53.54
CA LEU A 695 -23.28 3.39 -53.04
C LEU A 695 -23.15 3.24 -51.52
N SER A 696 -24.22 3.31 -50.74
CA SER A 696 -24.18 3.03 -49.30
C SER A 696 -23.92 1.53 -49.02
N ILE A 697 -24.42 0.64 -49.86
CA ILE A 697 -24.06 -0.81 -49.82
C ILE A 697 -22.58 -0.98 -50.13
N VAL A 698 -22.08 -0.36 -51.20
CA VAL A 698 -20.65 -0.46 -51.56
C VAL A 698 -19.76 0.02 -50.43
N HIS A 699 -20.07 1.20 -49.82
CA HIS A 699 -19.31 1.74 -48.70
C HIS A 699 -19.22 0.72 -47.54
N ARG A 700 -20.34 0.13 -47.18
CA ARG A 700 -20.41 -0.82 -46.06
C ARG A 700 -19.71 -2.15 -46.37
N LEU A 701 -19.81 -2.66 -47.62
CA LEU A 701 -19.08 -3.87 -48.03
C LEU A 701 -17.58 -3.61 -48.07
N MET A 702 -17.15 -2.44 -48.52
CA MET A 702 -15.74 -2.04 -48.50
C MET A 702 -15.20 -1.96 -47.11
N GLU A 703 -15.89 -1.32 -46.15
CA GLU A 703 -15.52 -1.28 -44.75
C GLU A 703 -15.36 -2.68 -44.16
N ARG A 704 -16.29 -3.59 -44.50
CA ARG A 704 -16.25 -4.95 -44.00
C ARG A 704 -15.07 -5.79 -44.55
N LEU A 705 -14.66 -5.51 -45.79
CA LEU A 705 -13.48 -6.09 -46.41
C LEU A 705 -12.17 -5.41 -45.98
N GLY A 706 -12.22 -4.46 -45.02
CA GLY A 706 -11.06 -3.68 -44.56
C GLY A 706 -10.54 -2.69 -45.59
N GLY A 707 -11.36 -2.39 -46.60
CA GLY A 707 -11.10 -1.44 -47.66
C GLY A 707 -11.81 -0.09 -47.48
N SER A 708 -11.75 0.73 -48.53
CA SER A 708 -12.48 2.04 -48.59
C SER A 708 -12.86 2.36 -50.00
N ILE A 709 -13.94 3.17 -50.15
CA ILE A 709 -14.34 3.79 -51.41
C ILE A 709 -14.27 5.32 -51.30
N THR A 710 -13.69 5.95 -52.31
CA THR A 710 -13.65 7.42 -52.43
C THR A 710 -14.06 7.86 -53.82
N CYS A 711 -14.53 9.09 -53.95
CA CYS A 711 -14.84 9.71 -55.22
C CYS A 711 -13.78 10.81 -55.49
N ASN A 712 -13.15 10.78 -56.65
CA ASN A 712 -12.18 11.77 -57.05
C ASN A 712 -12.90 13.01 -57.61
N ALA A 713 -12.64 14.17 -57.03
CA ALA A 713 -13.27 15.45 -57.32
C ALA A 713 -12.63 16.22 -58.51
N GLU A 714 -11.44 15.84 -58.92
CA GLU A 714 -10.61 16.60 -59.88
C GLU A 714 -10.80 16.13 -61.35
N VAL A 715 -11.85 15.41 -61.67
CA VAL A 715 -12.14 14.95 -63.03
C VAL A 715 -12.82 16.07 -63.82
N GLU A 716 -12.21 16.46 -64.94
CA GLU A 716 -12.77 17.54 -65.81
C GLU A 716 -14.17 17.23 -66.37
N GLN A 717 -14.49 15.94 -66.59
CA GLN A 717 -15.80 15.47 -67.07
C GLN A 717 -16.05 14.05 -66.54
N GLY A 718 -17.28 13.75 -66.03
CA GLY A 718 -17.68 12.45 -65.52
C GLY A 718 -17.39 12.21 -64.03
N THR A 719 -17.29 10.98 -63.61
CA THR A 719 -17.04 10.56 -62.22
C THR A 719 -15.91 9.50 -62.18
N GLU A 720 -15.04 9.60 -61.15
CA GLU A 720 -14.06 8.54 -60.88
C GLU A 720 -14.26 8.04 -59.45
N PHE A 721 -14.59 6.75 -59.28
CA PHE A 721 -14.58 6.06 -58.00
C PHE A 721 -13.27 5.30 -57.83
N VAL A 722 -12.68 5.40 -56.64
CA VAL A 722 -11.49 4.68 -56.22
C VAL A 722 -11.85 3.70 -55.11
N LEU A 723 -11.70 2.42 -55.39
CA LEU A 723 -11.91 1.33 -54.44
C LEU A 723 -10.53 0.85 -53.93
N ALA A 724 -10.27 0.95 -52.64
CA ALA A 724 -9.00 0.50 -52.05
C ALA A 724 -9.22 -0.77 -51.23
N PHE A 725 -8.63 -1.86 -51.66
CA PHE A 725 -8.66 -3.16 -50.97
C PHE A 725 -7.32 -3.43 -50.26
N PRO A 726 -7.29 -4.24 -49.17
CA PRO A 726 -6.04 -4.75 -48.61
C PRO A 726 -5.27 -5.62 -49.62
N SER A 727 -3.92 -5.54 -49.64
CA SER A 727 -3.10 -6.39 -50.49
C SER A 727 -3.12 -7.86 -50.03
N PRO A 728 -3.19 -8.84 -50.92
CA PRO A 728 -3.10 -10.26 -50.59
C PRO A 728 -1.81 -10.65 -49.86
N ASP A 729 -0.71 -9.92 -50.09
CA ASP A 729 0.63 -10.26 -49.58
C ASP A 729 0.78 -10.07 -48.05
N LYS A 730 -0.17 -9.43 -47.36
CA LYS A 730 -0.16 -9.18 -45.91
C LYS A 730 -1.32 -9.81 -45.12
N ALA A 731 -2.06 -10.71 -45.71
CA ALA A 731 -3.10 -11.43 -44.96
C ALA A 731 -2.49 -12.36 -43.93
N VAL A 732 -2.26 -11.88 -42.72
CA VAL A 732 -2.11 -12.74 -41.55
C VAL A 732 -3.46 -13.44 -41.35
N LEU A 733 -3.52 -14.72 -41.73
CA LEU A 733 -4.66 -15.60 -41.45
C LEU A 733 -4.97 -15.47 -39.92
N PRO A 734 -6.22 -15.27 -39.50
CA PRO A 734 -6.58 -15.36 -38.12
C PRO A 734 -6.19 -16.76 -37.63
N VAL A 735 -5.33 -16.82 -36.59
CA VAL A 735 -4.95 -18.08 -35.93
C VAL A 735 -6.25 -18.73 -35.46
N PRO A 736 -6.55 -19.97 -35.85
CA PRO A 736 -7.70 -20.67 -35.35
C PRO A 736 -7.55 -20.82 -33.85
N ALA A 737 -8.58 -20.47 -33.09
CA ALA A 737 -8.65 -20.67 -31.64
C ALA A 737 -8.35 -22.15 -31.35
N THR A 738 -7.20 -22.42 -30.74
CA THR A 738 -6.83 -23.73 -30.24
C THR A 738 -7.90 -24.16 -29.24
N GLN A 739 -8.64 -25.22 -29.63
CA GLN A 739 -9.43 -26.01 -28.71
C GLN A 739 -8.53 -26.45 -27.55
N SER A 740 -8.91 -26.07 -26.33
CA SER A 740 -8.34 -26.65 -25.11
C SER A 740 -8.66 -28.15 -25.13
N ALA A 741 -7.63 -28.95 -25.37
CA ALA A 741 -7.69 -30.40 -25.15
C ALA A 741 -7.70 -30.62 -23.63
N ASP A 742 -8.80 -31.16 -23.15
CA ASP A 742 -8.88 -31.89 -21.89
C ASP A 742 -7.81 -33.00 -21.91
N ALA A 743 -6.97 -33.02 -20.90
CA ALA A 743 -6.19 -34.17 -20.52
C ALA A 743 -6.45 -34.43 -19.03
N ASP A 744 -7.47 -35.25 -18.80
CA ASP A 744 -7.51 -36.19 -17.67
C ASP A 744 -6.22 -37.05 -17.65
N THR A 745 -5.76 -37.28 -16.48
CA THR A 745 -5.19 -38.47 -15.86
C THR A 745 -3.91 -38.24 -15.06
N LYS A 746 -4.13 -38.50 -13.83
CA LYS A 746 -3.35 -39.00 -12.68
C LYS A 746 -2.83 -38.00 -11.68
#